data_43801dc9db7d19d12f16521abc02147e
#
_entry.id   43801dc9db7d19d12f16521abc02147e
#
_cell.length_a   1.000
_cell.length_b   1.000
_cell.length_c   1.000
_cell.angle_alpha   90.00
_cell.angle_beta   90.00
_cell.angle_gamma   90.00
#
_symmetry.space_group_name_H-M   'P 1'
#
loop_
_entity.id
_entity.type
_entity.pdbx_description
1 polymer ?
#
loop_
_entity_poly.entity_id
_entity_poly.type
_entity_poly.pdbx_seq_one_letter_code
_entity_poly.pdbx_strand_id
1 'polypeptide(L)'
;MAQYTEKAQEALVLASEAAEDMGSPVIGTEHILVGLIEEGSGTAAMVLEANEVKLDRLLALVEQLVSSYQNTATKERDGYTPSARHVLENGYKEAVRFHAPLIGTEHILMALLKESDCVAVRLLNTLNINIQKVYIDLLSAMGEDGNAGKEDLAQGRQQRGGQSATPTLDAYSRDLTVLAKEGKLDPVIGREKEIRRVIQILSRRTKNNPCLIVEPGVGKTAVIEGLAQLIASGDVPDTIRGKRVVILDLSGMVAGSKYRGEFEERIKNVINEVTEAENVLLFIDEIHTIIGAGGAEGALDASNILKPSLARGEIQLIGATTIEEYRKYIEKDAALERRFQPVTVEEPTEDEAFQILKGLRPKYEEHHHVTITDAALKAAVRLSARYINDRFLPDKAIDVVDEAASKTRLTVYVEPKGIKTLEEEIKKLEKEKEDAIRDEAYELAGEIKKKQASKREKIHKLKEKWESEKESRELTVDENDIADVISGWTKIPVSKLAEGETERLLKLESILHERVVGQDEAVVAVAKAIRRGRVGLKDPKRPIGSFLFLGPTGVGKTELCKALAEAMFGTENALIRVDMSEYMEKHSVSKMIGSPPGYVGYEGGGQLSEKVRRNPYSVILFDEVEKAHPDVFNILLQVLDDGHITDSQGHKIDFKNTVIIMTSNAGAENIIAPKQLGFMSQDDEKVRYQRMKTGVMDEVKRMFKPEFLNRIDDTIVFHPLTKDHMKEIVTILLNVLAKRTKNQMSIRLNAGDDVKEYLVEKGYDEKYGARPLKRTIQNLIEDKLAELVLEGKVREGDSVKITCKDGELKFSARHPQTAGKTSASVVKS
;
A
#
# COMPACT_ATOMS: atom_id res chain seq x y z
N MET A 1 -23.41 46.89 24.89
CA MET A 1 -24.03 46.05 23.87
C MET A 1 -24.00 46.81 22.56
N ALA A 2 -23.48 46.28 21.50
CA ALA A 2 -23.53 46.93 20.18
C ALA A 2 -24.99 46.99 19.75
N GLN A 3 -25.47 48.20 19.37
CA GLN A 3 -26.85 48.39 18.90
C GLN A 3 -26.84 48.34 17.37
N TYR A 4 -27.68 47.48 16.79
CA TYR A 4 -27.89 47.35 15.36
C TYR A 4 -29.04 48.24 14.89
N THR A 5 -29.03 48.65 13.62
CA THR A 5 -30.20 49.28 12.97
C THR A 5 -31.33 48.25 12.84
N GLU A 6 -32.59 48.73 12.69
CA GLU A 6 -33.75 47.82 12.50
C GLU A 6 -33.52 46.86 11.34
N LYS A 7 -32.99 47.33 10.19
CA LYS A 7 -32.67 46.53 9.01
C LYS A 7 -31.56 45.50 9.26
N ALA A 8 -30.53 45.85 10.04
CA ALA A 8 -29.49 44.93 10.41
C ALA A 8 -29.98 43.85 11.37
N GLN A 9 -30.93 44.20 12.27
CA GLN A 9 -31.57 43.21 13.13
C GLN A 9 -32.45 42.24 12.34
N GLU A 10 -33.23 42.78 11.39
CA GLU A 10 -34.05 42.00 10.47
C GLU A 10 -33.21 41.03 9.62
N ALA A 11 -32.09 41.50 9.04
CA ALA A 11 -31.15 40.64 8.29
C ALA A 11 -30.54 39.51 9.15
N LEU A 12 -30.28 39.74 10.44
CA LEU A 12 -29.78 38.71 11.34
C LEU A 12 -30.87 37.71 11.77
N VAL A 13 -32.14 38.16 11.86
CA VAL A 13 -33.28 37.26 12.07
C VAL A 13 -33.49 36.37 10.85
N LEU A 14 -33.50 36.93 9.65
CA LEU A 14 -33.56 36.17 8.39
C LEU A 14 -32.39 35.21 8.23
N ALA A 15 -31.19 35.59 8.67
CA ALA A 15 -30.03 34.68 8.69
C ALA A 15 -30.24 33.48 9.64
N SER A 16 -30.95 33.67 10.75
CA SER A 16 -31.31 32.59 11.65
C SER A 16 -32.37 31.67 11.06
N GLU A 17 -33.39 32.25 10.44
CA GLU A 17 -34.46 31.49 9.73
C GLU A 17 -33.85 30.67 8.57
N ALA A 18 -32.96 31.26 7.76
CA ALA A 18 -32.26 30.55 6.70
C ALA A 18 -31.39 29.38 7.23
N ALA A 19 -30.79 29.54 8.40
CA ALA A 19 -30.04 28.46 9.03
C ALA A 19 -30.94 27.32 9.50
N GLU A 20 -32.14 27.65 10.01
CA GLU A 20 -33.16 26.64 10.42
C GLU A 20 -33.73 25.90 9.21
N ASP A 21 -34.08 26.59 8.14
CA ASP A 21 -34.62 26.03 6.91
C ASP A 21 -33.60 25.07 6.23
N MET A 22 -32.31 25.39 6.32
CA MET A 22 -31.20 24.57 5.80
C MET A 22 -30.79 23.45 6.76
N GLY A 23 -31.43 23.32 7.93
CA GLY A 23 -31.14 22.30 8.94
C GLY A 23 -29.75 22.46 9.58
N SER A 24 -29.16 23.64 9.59
CA SER A 24 -27.85 23.94 10.19
C SER A 24 -28.02 24.21 11.71
N PRO A 25 -27.25 23.57 12.59
CA PRO A 25 -27.34 23.78 14.04
C PRO A 25 -26.72 25.12 14.50
N VAL A 26 -26.02 25.84 13.60
CA VAL A 26 -25.33 27.11 13.92
C VAL A 26 -25.40 28.07 12.72
N ILE A 27 -25.44 29.37 13.03
CA ILE A 27 -25.48 30.41 12.01
C ILE A 27 -24.06 30.70 11.50
N GLY A 28 -23.81 30.42 10.21
CA GLY A 28 -22.55 30.70 9.54
C GLY A 28 -22.55 32.02 8.78
N THR A 29 -21.42 32.36 8.17
CA THR A 29 -21.27 33.56 7.33
C THR A 29 -22.11 33.51 6.06
N GLU A 30 -22.38 32.31 5.53
CA GLU A 30 -23.30 32.03 4.42
C GLU A 30 -24.72 32.43 4.74
N HIS A 31 -25.19 32.06 5.94
CA HIS A 31 -26.55 32.46 6.39
C HIS A 31 -26.68 33.97 6.59
N ILE A 32 -25.61 34.60 7.13
CA ILE A 32 -25.60 36.10 7.25
C ILE A 32 -25.67 36.74 5.87
N LEU A 33 -24.97 36.19 4.85
CA LEU A 33 -25.04 36.71 3.49
C LEU A 33 -26.45 36.56 2.89
N VAL A 34 -27.09 35.40 3.11
CA VAL A 34 -28.49 35.16 2.69
C VAL A 34 -29.41 36.17 3.34
N GLY A 35 -29.35 36.34 4.66
CA GLY A 35 -30.20 37.31 5.38
C GLY A 35 -29.97 38.75 4.97
N LEU A 36 -28.75 39.14 4.60
CA LEU A 36 -28.47 40.50 4.07
C LEU A 36 -29.11 40.76 2.71
N ILE A 37 -29.29 39.71 1.87
CA ILE A 37 -29.94 39.83 0.56
C ILE A 37 -31.46 39.78 0.72
N GLU A 38 -31.96 38.94 1.58
CA GLU A 38 -33.39 38.69 1.78
C GLU A 38 -34.11 39.90 2.44
N GLU A 39 -33.41 40.65 3.27
CA GLU A 39 -33.90 41.88 3.88
C GLU A 39 -34.36 42.90 2.79
N GLY A 40 -33.67 42.94 1.64
CA GLY A 40 -34.11 43.54 0.40
C GLY A 40 -34.09 45.07 0.35
N SER A 41 -34.14 45.79 1.47
CA SER A 41 -34.28 47.25 1.55
C SER A 41 -33.05 48.00 2.07
N GLY A 42 -32.08 47.24 2.66
CA GLY A 42 -30.83 47.77 3.21
C GLY A 42 -29.76 48.10 2.15
N THR A 43 -28.81 48.94 2.52
CA THR A 43 -27.70 49.31 1.63
C THR A 43 -26.93 48.08 1.11
N ALA A 44 -26.75 47.06 1.95
CA ALA A 44 -26.11 45.80 1.56
C ALA A 44 -26.89 45.07 0.48
N ALA A 45 -28.20 44.91 0.64
CA ALA A 45 -29.07 44.26 -0.32
C ALA A 45 -29.04 44.96 -1.67
N MET A 46 -29.20 46.28 -1.71
CA MET A 46 -29.17 47.07 -2.93
C MET A 46 -27.84 46.92 -3.70
N VAL A 47 -26.71 46.92 -3.00
CA VAL A 47 -25.39 46.76 -3.63
C VAL A 47 -25.15 45.35 -4.14
N LEU A 48 -25.61 44.32 -3.40
CA LEU A 48 -25.52 42.93 -3.84
C LEU A 48 -26.39 42.67 -5.07
N GLU A 49 -27.61 43.20 -5.08
CA GLU A 49 -28.54 43.12 -6.22
C GLU A 49 -27.99 43.87 -7.46
N ALA A 50 -27.41 45.06 -7.29
CA ALA A 50 -26.75 45.80 -8.38
C ALA A 50 -25.54 45.09 -8.98
N ASN A 51 -24.90 44.20 -8.21
CA ASN A 51 -23.82 43.32 -8.68
C ASN A 51 -24.31 41.94 -9.10
N GLU A 52 -25.58 41.78 -9.44
CA GLU A 52 -26.20 40.56 -9.99
C GLU A 52 -26.17 39.34 -9.04
N VAL A 53 -26.04 39.51 -7.73
CA VAL A 53 -26.18 38.46 -6.74
C VAL A 53 -27.66 38.15 -6.56
N LYS A 54 -28.10 37.01 -7.11
CA LYS A 54 -29.49 36.52 -7.06
C LYS A 54 -29.66 35.52 -5.93
N LEU A 55 -30.70 35.72 -5.09
CA LEU A 55 -31.00 34.85 -3.94
C LEU A 55 -31.15 33.40 -4.33
N ASP A 56 -31.92 33.09 -5.40
CA ASP A 56 -32.16 31.71 -5.86
C ASP A 56 -30.86 30.95 -6.18
N ARG A 57 -29.89 31.63 -6.79
CA ARG A 57 -28.58 31.03 -7.15
C ARG A 57 -27.71 30.84 -5.94
N LEU A 58 -27.77 31.77 -4.99
CA LEU A 58 -27.02 31.70 -3.75
C LEU A 58 -27.52 30.53 -2.89
N LEU A 59 -28.84 30.41 -2.71
CA LEU A 59 -29.46 29.30 -1.95
C LEU A 59 -29.09 27.94 -2.53
N ALA A 60 -29.18 27.76 -3.84
CA ALA A 60 -28.79 26.51 -4.51
C ALA A 60 -27.31 26.12 -4.28
N LEU A 61 -26.41 27.12 -4.20
CA LEU A 61 -25.00 26.86 -3.91
C LEU A 61 -24.74 26.56 -2.42
N VAL A 62 -25.46 27.22 -1.52
CA VAL A 62 -25.37 26.96 -0.08
C VAL A 62 -25.85 25.55 0.23
N GLU A 63 -26.97 25.09 -0.35
CA GLU A 63 -27.45 23.70 -0.20
C GLU A 63 -26.44 22.68 -0.69
N GLN A 64 -25.76 22.93 -1.81
CA GLN A 64 -24.71 22.06 -2.33
C GLN A 64 -23.48 21.97 -1.43
N LEU A 65 -23.08 23.07 -0.78
CA LEU A 65 -21.91 23.14 0.08
C LEU A 65 -22.18 22.63 1.50
N VAL A 66 -23.35 22.89 2.06
CA VAL A 66 -23.74 22.48 3.42
C VAL A 66 -23.96 20.97 3.50
N SER A 67 -24.47 20.34 2.44
CA SER A 67 -24.58 18.85 2.36
C SER A 67 -23.22 18.13 2.49
N SER A 68 -22.12 18.81 2.20
CA SER A 68 -20.75 18.27 2.31
C SER A 68 -20.12 18.45 3.70
N TYR A 69 -20.70 19.26 4.59
CA TYR A 69 -20.11 19.64 5.88
C TYR A 69 -20.81 19.09 7.13
N GLN A 70 -21.66 18.08 7.01
CA GLN A 70 -22.41 17.51 8.14
C GLN A 70 -21.56 16.85 9.25
N ASN A 71 -20.22 16.85 9.18
CA ASN A 71 -19.36 16.10 10.10
C ASN A 71 -18.43 16.93 11.01
N THR A 72 -18.56 18.25 11.09
CA THR A 72 -17.71 19.06 12.00
C THR A 72 -18.54 20.02 12.84
N ALA A 73 -19.42 19.51 13.69
CA ALA A 73 -20.17 20.33 14.65
C ALA A 73 -19.42 20.42 15.99
N THR A 74 -18.65 21.49 16.17
CA THR A 74 -18.28 21.97 17.52
C THR A 74 -19.51 22.64 18.13
N LYS A 75 -20.04 22.06 19.20
CA LYS A 75 -21.15 22.64 19.99
C LYS A 75 -20.68 23.93 20.67
N GLU A 76 -20.91 25.08 20.07
CA GLU A 76 -20.79 26.36 20.78
C GLU A 76 -22.17 26.88 21.25
N ARG A 77 -22.20 27.46 22.45
CA ARG A 77 -23.42 27.79 23.19
C ARG A 77 -24.25 28.98 22.65
N ASP A 78 -23.77 29.76 21.70
CA ASP A 78 -24.36 31.02 21.21
C ASP A 78 -24.90 30.98 19.77
N GLY A 79 -25.04 29.86 19.14
CA GLY A 79 -25.68 29.73 17.83
C GLY A 79 -24.91 30.28 16.61
N TYR A 80 -23.78 30.97 16.73
CA TYR A 80 -22.94 31.47 15.64
C TYR A 80 -21.64 30.71 15.50
N THR A 81 -21.17 30.49 14.25
CA THR A 81 -19.82 29.97 13.99
C THR A 81 -18.76 31.00 14.44
N PRO A 82 -17.51 30.56 14.74
CA PRO A 82 -16.44 31.49 15.10
C PRO A 82 -16.19 32.57 14.06
N SER A 83 -16.25 32.24 12.77
CA SER A 83 -16.11 33.20 11.66
C SER A 83 -17.29 34.17 11.60
N ALA A 84 -18.52 33.71 11.80
CA ALA A 84 -19.70 34.59 11.83
C ALA A 84 -19.64 35.57 13.01
N ARG A 85 -19.22 35.10 14.18
CA ARG A 85 -19.03 35.95 15.38
C ARG A 85 -17.96 37.01 15.13
N HIS A 86 -16.84 36.62 14.52
CA HIS A 86 -15.76 37.56 14.16
C HIS A 86 -16.22 38.63 13.14
N VAL A 87 -17.03 38.24 12.15
CA VAL A 87 -17.64 39.22 11.20
C VAL A 87 -18.51 40.22 11.91
N LEU A 88 -19.37 39.81 12.87
CA LEU A 88 -20.21 40.72 13.64
C LEU A 88 -19.40 41.65 14.55
N GLU A 89 -18.32 41.15 15.18
CA GLU A 89 -17.40 42.00 15.97
C GLU A 89 -16.66 43.02 15.09
N ASN A 90 -16.23 42.63 13.90
CA ASN A 90 -15.60 43.55 12.94
C ASN A 90 -16.61 44.52 12.35
N GLY A 91 -17.87 44.15 12.18
CA GLY A 91 -18.95 45.06 11.80
C GLY A 91 -19.10 46.25 12.77
N TYR A 92 -18.91 46.03 14.08
CA TYR A 92 -18.83 47.09 15.06
C TYR A 92 -17.63 48.01 14.82
N LYS A 93 -16.46 47.48 14.50
CA LYS A 93 -15.27 48.31 14.22
C LYS A 93 -15.43 49.15 12.95
N GLU A 94 -16.09 48.61 11.93
CA GLU A 94 -16.41 49.37 10.72
C GLU A 94 -17.41 50.49 11.01
N ALA A 95 -18.47 50.22 11.80
CA ALA A 95 -19.40 51.28 12.22
C ALA A 95 -18.71 52.42 12.99
N VAL A 96 -17.79 52.10 13.91
CA VAL A 96 -16.97 53.11 14.62
C VAL A 96 -16.07 53.88 13.67
N ARG A 97 -15.49 53.23 12.67
CA ARG A 97 -14.63 53.83 11.67
C ARG A 97 -15.37 54.88 10.82
N PHE A 98 -16.59 54.56 10.43
CA PHE A 98 -17.45 55.49 9.66
C PHE A 98 -18.30 56.42 10.52
N HIS A 99 -17.97 56.53 11.83
CA HIS A 99 -18.67 57.37 12.80
C HIS A 99 -20.17 57.11 12.85
N ALA A 100 -20.63 55.89 12.50
CA ALA A 100 -22.04 55.53 12.54
C ALA A 100 -22.47 55.23 14.00
N PRO A 101 -23.64 55.73 14.44
CA PRO A 101 -24.11 55.52 15.82
C PRO A 101 -24.59 54.08 16.06
N LEU A 102 -24.95 53.37 15.00
CA LEU A 102 -25.48 51.99 15.03
C LEU A 102 -24.83 51.17 13.91
N ILE A 103 -24.78 49.85 14.11
CA ILE A 103 -24.28 48.91 13.08
C ILE A 103 -25.40 48.71 12.05
N GLY A 104 -25.15 49.11 10.81
CA GLY A 104 -26.05 48.87 9.68
C GLY A 104 -25.68 47.63 8.86
N THR A 105 -26.53 47.27 7.90
CA THR A 105 -26.31 46.16 6.95
C THR A 105 -25.03 46.35 6.14
N GLU A 106 -24.70 47.60 5.78
CA GLU A 106 -23.46 48.00 5.10
C GLU A 106 -22.20 47.64 5.89
N HIS A 107 -22.20 47.85 7.22
CA HIS A 107 -21.04 47.56 8.07
C HIS A 107 -20.82 46.06 8.24
N ILE A 108 -21.93 45.29 8.29
CA ILE A 108 -21.86 43.81 8.34
C ILE A 108 -21.33 43.27 7.02
N LEU A 109 -21.80 43.76 5.88
CA LEU A 109 -21.31 43.36 4.56
C LEU A 109 -19.85 43.75 4.37
N MET A 110 -19.42 44.95 4.79
CA MET A 110 -18.00 45.32 4.75
C MET A 110 -17.10 44.37 5.53
N ALA A 111 -17.49 44.02 6.75
CA ALA A 111 -16.78 43.12 7.60
C ALA A 111 -16.69 41.71 6.96
N LEU A 112 -17.77 41.27 6.32
CA LEU A 112 -17.87 39.99 5.63
C LEU A 112 -16.94 39.94 4.39
N LEU A 113 -16.90 40.99 3.56
CA LEU A 113 -16.05 41.07 2.37
C LEU A 113 -14.55 41.19 2.71
N LYS A 114 -14.20 41.70 3.90
CA LYS A 114 -12.82 41.74 4.41
C LYS A 114 -12.32 40.40 4.93
N GLU A 115 -13.20 39.49 5.30
CA GLU A 115 -12.85 38.18 5.80
C GLU A 115 -12.65 37.20 4.63
N SER A 116 -11.43 37.14 4.09
CA SER A 116 -11.10 36.43 2.83
C SER A 116 -11.38 34.92 2.85
N ASP A 117 -11.36 34.30 4.04
CA ASP A 117 -11.48 32.83 4.19
C ASP A 117 -12.87 32.36 4.61
N CYS A 118 -13.86 33.26 4.70
CA CYS A 118 -15.21 32.90 5.10
C CYS A 118 -16.01 32.26 3.94
N VAL A 119 -16.98 31.43 4.30
CA VAL A 119 -17.83 30.70 3.34
C VAL A 119 -18.58 31.70 2.42
N ALA A 120 -19.08 32.80 2.94
CA ALA A 120 -19.77 33.81 2.16
C ALA A 120 -18.91 34.38 1.02
N VAL A 121 -17.61 34.67 1.27
CA VAL A 121 -16.70 35.19 0.23
C VAL A 121 -16.39 34.11 -0.82
N ARG A 122 -16.29 32.86 -0.41
CA ARG A 122 -16.12 31.73 -1.36
C ARG A 122 -17.35 31.56 -2.25
N LEU A 123 -18.56 31.72 -1.71
CA LEU A 123 -19.81 31.69 -2.50
C LEU A 123 -19.85 32.81 -3.52
N LEU A 124 -19.53 34.06 -3.13
CA LEU A 124 -19.45 35.19 -4.05
C LEU A 124 -18.42 34.96 -5.16
N ASN A 125 -17.26 34.44 -4.85
CA ASN A 125 -16.23 34.04 -5.83
C ASN A 125 -16.72 32.96 -6.79
N THR A 126 -17.45 31.96 -6.30
CA THR A 126 -18.02 30.85 -7.13
C THR A 126 -19.09 31.41 -8.09
N LEU A 127 -19.81 32.45 -7.69
CA LEU A 127 -20.75 33.20 -8.56
C LEU A 127 -20.05 34.14 -9.54
N ASN A 128 -18.71 34.17 -9.57
CA ASN A 128 -17.89 35.10 -10.37
C ASN A 128 -18.15 36.57 -10.05
N ILE A 129 -18.57 36.90 -8.82
CA ILE A 129 -18.79 38.29 -8.38
C ILE A 129 -17.44 38.91 -7.99
N ASN A 130 -17.17 40.07 -8.53
CA ASN A 130 -15.96 40.82 -8.17
C ASN A 130 -16.11 41.50 -6.80
N ILE A 131 -15.51 40.93 -5.77
CA ILE A 131 -15.57 41.42 -4.39
C ILE A 131 -15.06 42.85 -4.26
N GLN A 132 -14.02 43.23 -5.02
CA GLN A 132 -13.50 44.58 -5.00
C GLN A 132 -14.51 45.58 -5.55
N LYS A 133 -15.26 45.22 -6.60
CA LYS A 133 -16.31 46.04 -7.16
C LYS A 133 -17.45 46.21 -6.17
N VAL A 134 -17.92 45.11 -5.55
CA VAL A 134 -19.00 45.17 -4.54
C VAL A 134 -18.60 46.11 -3.37
N TYR A 135 -17.34 46.03 -2.92
CA TYR A 135 -16.83 46.88 -1.84
C TYR A 135 -16.78 48.36 -2.23
N ILE A 136 -16.34 48.70 -3.44
CA ILE A 136 -16.29 50.06 -3.96
C ILE A 136 -17.72 50.60 -4.11
N ASP A 137 -18.63 49.82 -4.66
CA ASP A 137 -20.02 50.18 -4.81
C ASP A 137 -20.70 50.43 -3.45
N LEU A 138 -20.34 49.65 -2.44
CA LEU A 138 -20.80 49.80 -1.07
C LEU A 138 -20.32 51.12 -0.44
N LEU A 139 -19.05 51.48 -0.59
CA LEU A 139 -18.49 52.75 -0.14
C LEU A 139 -19.14 53.92 -0.85
N SER A 140 -19.35 53.82 -2.14
CA SER A 140 -20.02 54.82 -2.94
C SER A 140 -21.49 55.02 -2.49
N ALA A 141 -22.19 53.96 -2.12
CA ALA A 141 -23.55 54.02 -1.58
C ALA A 141 -23.61 54.67 -0.20
N MET A 142 -22.52 54.62 0.57
CA MET A 142 -22.38 55.32 1.84
C MET A 142 -21.93 56.79 1.71
N GLY A 143 -21.60 57.25 0.48
CA GLY A 143 -21.16 58.65 0.24
C GLY A 143 -19.66 58.86 0.40
N GLU A 144 -18.88 57.81 0.49
CA GLU A 144 -17.42 57.83 0.64
C GLU A 144 -16.70 57.71 -0.71
N ASP A 145 -15.45 58.20 -0.79
CA ASP A 145 -14.67 58.20 -2.03
C ASP A 145 -14.18 56.76 -2.40
N GLY A 146 -14.73 56.22 -3.48
CA GLY A 146 -14.47 54.89 -3.95
C GLY A 146 -12.99 54.56 -4.24
N ASN A 147 -12.12 55.56 -4.46
CA ASN A 147 -10.69 55.34 -4.67
C ASN A 147 -9.94 54.96 -3.36
N ALA A 148 -10.40 55.40 -2.21
CA ALA A 148 -9.88 54.98 -0.90
C ALA A 148 -10.18 53.49 -0.61
N GLY A 149 -11.22 52.93 -1.24
CA GLY A 149 -11.64 51.54 -1.05
C GLY A 149 -10.68 50.47 -1.60
N LYS A 150 -9.86 50.83 -2.60
CA LYS A 150 -8.85 49.89 -3.12
C LYS A 150 -7.70 49.66 -2.13
N GLU A 151 -7.32 50.72 -1.44
CA GLU A 151 -6.28 50.65 -0.39
C GLU A 151 -6.82 49.99 0.89
N ASP A 152 -8.09 50.18 1.19
CA ASP A 152 -8.77 49.66 2.37
C ASP A 152 -8.96 48.11 2.34
N LEU A 153 -9.38 47.54 1.21
CA LEU A 153 -9.47 46.10 1.03
C LEU A 153 -8.09 45.45 1.07
N ALA A 154 -7.08 46.13 0.53
CA ALA A 154 -5.68 45.71 0.64
C ALA A 154 -5.18 45.80 2.09
N GLN A 155 -5.56 46.84 2.84
CA GLN A 155 -5.17 46.99 4.25
C GLN A 155 -5.94 46.07 5.20
N GLY A 156 -7.19 45.70 4.93
CA GLY A 156 -7.94 44.71 5.70
C GLY A 156 -7.36 43.28 5.59
N ARG A 157 -6.73 42.97 4.46
CA ARG A 157 -5.95 41.78 4.25
C ARG A 157 -4.58 41.81 4.93
N GLN A 158 -4.04 42.99 5.22
CA GLN A 158 -2.71 43.21 5.82
C GLN A 158 -2.71 43.26 7.38
N GLN A 159 -3.83 43.37 8.06
CA GLN A 159 -3.84 43.51 9.54
C GLN A 159 -3.71 42.22 10.34
N ARG A 160 -3.66 41.02 9.71
CA ARG A 160 -3.31 39.76 10.37
C ARG A 160 -1.87 39.27 10.10
N GLY A 161 -1.15 39.86 9.17
CA GLY A 161 0.28 39.71 9.02
C GLY A 161 0.89 41.12 9.03
N GLY A 162 1.84 41.41 9.92
CA GLY A 162 2.75 42.52 9.67
C GLY A 162 3.20 42.43 8.21
N GLN A 163 3.36 43.57 7.51
CA GLN A 163 3.79 43.65 6.12
C GLN A 163 4.80 42.51 5.85
N SER A 164 4.33 41.43 5.21
CA SER A 164 5.24 40.40 4.81
C SER A 164 6.14 41.01 3.75
N ALA A 165 7.44 41.01 4.03
CA ALA A 165 8.45 41.39 3.04
C ALA A 165 8.43 40.45 1.82
N THR A 166 7.64 39.39 1.88
CA THR A 166 7.64 38.28 0.91
C THR A 166 6.22 37.80 0.53
N PRO A 167 5.34 38.65 -0.06
CA PRO A 167 3.95 38.33 -0.31
C PRO A 167 3.76 37.21 -1.35
N THR A 168 4.57 37.19 -2.40
CA THR A 168 4.50 36.13 -3.43
C THR A 168 5.02 34.79 -2.87
N LEU A 169 6.10 34.83 -2.11
CA LEU A 169 6.63 33.65 -1.44
C LEU A 169 5.59 33.05 -0.47
N ASP A 170 4.98 33.88 0.37
CA ASP A 170 4.00 33.40 1.37
C ASP A 170 2.73 32.83 0.72
N ALA A 171 2.38 33.22 -0.50
CA ALA A 171 1.24 32.69 -1.26
C ALA A 171 1.49 31.25 -1.78
N TYR A 172 2.75 30.89 -2.04
CA TYR A 172 3.14 29.59 -2.62
C TYR A 172 4.11 28.81 -1.72
N SER A 173 4.10 29.07 -0.41
CA SER A 173 5.02 28.41 0.50
C SER A 173 4.42 28.13 1.87
N ARG A 174 5.11 27.26 2.62
CA ARG A 174 4.79 26.92 4.01
C ARG A 174 5.96 27.28 4.91
N ASP A 175 5.75 28.18 5.87
CA ASP A 175 6.75 28.59 6.85
C ASP A 175 6.85 27.59 8.01
N LEU A 176 7.91 26.78 8.02
CA LEU A 176 8.15 25.78 9.06
C LEU A 176 8.53 26.43 10.41
N THR A 177 9.17 27.60 10.38
CA THR A 177 9.60 28.28 11.63
C THR A 177 8.40 28.81 12.41
N VAL A 178 7.35 29.26 11.71
CA VAL A 178 6.09 29.65 12.34
C VAL A 178 5.38 28.44 12.94
N LEU A 179 5.28 27.35 12.16
CA LEU A 179 4.68 26.09 12.62
C LEU A 179 5.42 25.48 13.81
N ALA A 180 6.78 25.60 13.84
CA ALA A 180 7.57 25.17 14.97
C ALA A 180 7.23 25.96 16.24
N LYS A 181 7.07 27.28 16.13
CA LYS A 181 6.68 28.14 17.27
C LYS A 181 5.27 27.84 17.77
N GLU A 182 4.37 27.42 16.89
CA GLU A 182 3.00 27.00 17.22
C GLU A 182 2.92 25.54 17.76
N GLY A 183 4.04 24.82 17.77
CA GLY A 183 4.08 23.42 18.24
C GLY A 183 3.37 22.42 17.31
N LYS A 184 3.13 22.80 16.04
CA LYS A 184 2.40 21.96 15.07
C LYS A 184 3.27 20.96 14.31
N LEU A 185 4.60 21.04 14.46
CA LEU A 185 5.52 20.09 13.82
C LEU A 185 5.67 18.81 14.62
N ASP A 186 6.04 17.75 13.93
CA ASP A 186 6.35 16.48 14.57
C ASP A 186 7.72 16.53 15.29
N PRO A 187 7.89 15.77 16.40
CA PRO A 187 9.17 15.70 17.08
C PRO A 187 10.19 15.00 16.17
N VAL A 188 11.34 15.62 15.95
CA VAL A 188 12.43 15.06 15.13
C VAL A 188 13.39 14.27 16.01
N ILE A 189 13.57 13.01 15.69
CA ILE A 189 14.37 12.06 16.47
C ILE A 189 15.42 11.41 15.55
N GLY A 190 16.65 11.31 16.02
CA GLY A 190 17.72 10.54 15.36
C GLY A 190 18.35 11.23 14.14
N ARG A 191 18.13 12.54 13.94
CA ARG A 191 18.68 13.31 12.80
C ARG A 191 19.64 14.43 13.20
N GLU A 192 20.17 14.40 14.41
CA GLU A 192 21.02 15.47 14.94
C GLU A 192 22.33 15.65 14.14
N LYS A 193 22.87 14.56 13.58
CA LYS A 193 24.11 14.59 12.77
C LYS A 193 23.89 15.34 11.46
N GLU A 194 22.83 15.00 10.76
CA GLU A 194 22.46 15.60 9.48
C GLU A 194 22.09 17.07 9.67
N ILE A 195 21.29 17.39 10.67
CA ILE A 195 20.90 18.77 10.99
C ILE A 195 22.14 19.61 11.32
N ARG A 196 23.04 19.12 12.17
CA ARG A 196 24.32 19.79 12.46
C ARG A 196 25.14 20.02 11.19
N ARG A 197 25.17 19.04 10.29
CA ARG A 197 25.88 19.16 9.01
C ARG A 197 25.27 20.22 8.12
N VAL A 198 23.94 20.29 8.03
CA VAL A 198 23.20 21.34 7.31
C VAL A 198 23.55 22.71 7.90
N ILE A 199 23.50 22.87 9.23
CA ILE A 199 23.87 24.11 9.94
C ILE A 199 25.32 24.53 9.61
N GLN A 200 26.28 23.59 9.65
CA GLN A 200 27.65 23.85 9.30
C GLN A 200 27.83 24.37 7.88
N ILE A 201 27.07 23.78 6.92
CA ILE A 201 27.14 24.19 5.51
C ILE A 201 26.51 25.57 5.34
N LEU A 202 25.34 25.82 5.90
CA LEU A 202 24.68 27.13 5.86
C LEU A 202 25.52 28.28 6.43
N SER A 203 26.42 27.98 7.41
CA SER A 203 27.30 28.93 8.03
C SER A 203 28.61 29.18 7.24
N ARG A 204 28.83 28.51 6.09
CA ARG A 204 30.03 28.69 5.27
C ARG A 204 29.93 29.94 4.41
N ARG A 205 31.07 30.52 4.06
CA ARG A 205 31.15 31.70 3.15
C ARG A 205 30.85 31.32 1.68
N THR A 206 31.24 30.12 1.27
CA THR A 206 31.07 29.60 -0.09
C THR A 206 30.58 28.16 0.01
N LYS A 207 29.86 27.63 -1.02
CA LYS A 207 29.19 26.33 -0.99
C LYS A 207 28.28 26.21 0.24
N ASN A 208 27.48 27.23 0.48
CA ASN A 208 26.61 27.37 1.63
C ASN A 208 25.16 26.86 1.37
N ASN A 209 24.93 26.17 0.26
CA ASN A 209 23.67 25.55 -0.05
C ASN A 209 23.74 24.03 0.16
N PRO A 210 23.19 23.47 1.23
CA PRO A 210 23.14 22.04 1.42
C PRO A 210 22.15 21.39 0.44
N CYS A 211 22.50 20.21 -0.09
CA CYS A 211 21.60 19.37 -0.86
C CYS A 211 21.48 18.03 -0.16
N LEU A 212 20.30 17.72 0.36
CA LEU A 212 19.99 16.45 0.99
C LEU A 212 19.87 15.37 -0.10
N ILE A 213 20.75 14.38 -0.04
CA ILE A 213 20.71 13.21 -0.91
C ILE A 213 20.07 12.08 -0.12
N VAL A 214 18.86 11.72 -0.52
CA VAL A 214 17.99 10.84 0.29
C VAL A 214 17.13 9.97 -0.60
N GLU A 215 17.03 8.71 -0.27
CA GLU A 215 16.02 7.83 -0.88
C GLU A 215 14.60 8.21 -0.40
N PRO A 216 13.56 7.95 -1.20
CA PRO A 216 12.17 8.23 -0.82
C PRO A 216 11.80 7.52 0.49
N GLY A 217 11.11 8.21 1.40
CA GLY A 217 10.62 7.62 2.66
C GLY A 217 11.64 7.56 3.82
N VAL A 218 12.90 8.03 3.63
CA VAL A 218 13.91 8.04 4.71
C VAL A 218 13.75 9.21 5.69
N GLY A 219 12.95 10.23 5.34
CA GLY A 219 12.66 11.37 6.22
C GLY A 219 13.38 12.67 5.84
N LYS A 220 13.35 13.06 4.56
CA LYS A 220 13.88 14.35 4.06
C LYS A 220 13.33 15.54 4.85
N THR A 221 12.01 15.58 4.96
CA THR A 221 11.27 16.69 5.61
C THR A 221 11.61 16.80 7.08
N ALA A 222 11.81 15.68 7.77
CA ALA A 222 12.17 15.66 9.20
C ALA A 222 13.48 16.42 9.49
N VAL A 223 14.50 16.33 8.62
CA VAL A 223 15.75 17.09 8.80
C VAL A 223 15.50 18.60 8.75
N ILE A 224 14.61 19.03 7.86
CA ILE A 224 14.29 20.46 7.69
C ILE A 224 13.36 20.96 8.80
N GLU A 225 12.40 20.14 9.22
CA GLU A 225 11.54 20.44 10.37
C GLU A 225 12.35 20.54 11.66
N GLY A 226 13.34 19.64 11.87
CA GLY A 226 14.27 19.74 12.98
C GLY A 226 15.14 20.99 12.96
N LEU A 227 15.60 21.40 11.76
CA LEU A 227 16.30 22.68 11.61
C LEU A 227 15.40 23.86 11.99
N ALA A 228 14.14 23.84 11.55
CA ALA A 228 13.18 24.89 11.89
C ALA A 228 12.86 24.95 13.39
N GLN A 229 12.76 23.80 14.05
CA GLN A 229 12.57 23.69 15.50
C GLN A 229 13.77 24.28 16.26
N LEU A 230 15.02 23.96 15.85
CA LEU A 230 16.23 24.50 16.46
C LEU A 230 16.36 26.02 16.25
N ILE A 231 15.94 26.53 15.08
CA ILE A 231 15.90 27.99 14.85
C ILE A 231 14.84 28.65 15.73
N ALA A 232 13.69 28.01 15.88
CA ALA A 232 12.58 28.54 16.71
C ALA A 232 12.94 28.54 18.21
N SER A 233 13.68 27.52 18.71
CA SER A 233 14.20 27.47 20.09
C SER A 233 15.40 28.40 20.33
N GLY A 234 16.08 28.84 19.27
CA GLY A 234 17.28 29.66 19.36
C GLY A 234 18.60 28.90 19.56
N ASP A 235 18.57 27.56 19.52
CA ASP A 235 19.74 26.68 19.71
C ASP A 235 20.58 26.54 18.42
N VAL A 236 20.86 27.66 17.78
CA VAL A 236 21.60 27.73 16.51
C VAL A 236 22.65 28.85 16.54
N PRO A 237 23.71 28.75 15.74
CA PRO A 237 24.71 29.84 15.60
C PRO A 237 24.07 31.15 15.13
N ASP A 238 24.67 32.28 15.49
CA ASP A 238 24.17 33.61 15.17
C ASP A 238 23.98 33.84 13.67
N THR A 239 24.73 33.13 12.82
CA THR A 239 24.63 33.21 11.34
C THR A 239 23.26 32.78 10.77
N ILE A 240 22.52 31.94 11.48
CA ILE A 240 21.21 31.42 11.06
C ILE A 240 20.11 31.74 12.09
N ARG A 241 20.46 32.38 13.21
CA ARG A 241 19.51 32.81 14.22
C ARG A 241 18.51 33.82 13.63
N GLY A 242 17.23 33.64 13.90
CA GLY A 242 16.17 34.52 13.41
C GLY A 242 15.82 34.36 11.94
N LYS A 243 16.41 33.40 11.22
CA LYS A 243 16.01 33.08 9.85
C LYS A 243 14.71 32.28 9.83
N ARG A 244 13.95 32.43 8.73
CA ARG A 244 12.74 31.70 8.42
C ARG A 244 13.08 30.55 7.51
N VAL A 245 12.64 29.32 7.84
CA VAL A 245 12.74 28.14 6.96
C VAL A 245 11.41 27.98 6.24
N VAL A 246 11.43 28.13 4.93
CA VAL A 246 10.24 28.18 4.10
C VAL A 246 10.28 27.11 3.00
N ILE A 247 9.28 26.24 2.96
CA ILE A 247 9.13 25.21 1.90
C ILE A 247 8.39 25.84 0.71
N LEU A 248 9.00 25.80 -0.47
CA LEU A 248 8.37 26.27 -1.69
C LEU A 248 7.51 25.18 -2.33
N ASP A 249 6.24 25.47 -2.56
CA ASP A 249 5.32 24.59 -3.30
C ASP A 249 5.40 24.86 -4.81
N LEU A 250 6.24 24.09 -5.48
CA LEU A 250 6.41 24.19 -6.93
C LEU A 250 5.15 23.79 -7.70
N SER A 251 4.43 22.79 -7.18
CA SER A 251 3.20 22.31 -7.82
C SER A 251 2.12 23.37 -7.80
N GLY A 252 1.97 24.08 -6.68
CA GLY A 252 1.06 25.22 -6.53
C GLY A 252 1.44 26.39 -7.44
N MET A 253 2.73 26.61 -7.68
CA MET A 253 3.21 27.68 -8.57
C MET A 253 2.93 27.39 -10.06
N VAL A 254 2.94 26.13 -10.47
CA VAL A 254 2.60 25.68 -11.84
C VAL A 254 1.09 25.64 -12.04
N ALA A 255 0.34 25.24 -11.01
CA ALA A 255 -1.11 25.16 -11.05
C ALA A 255 -1.72 26.54 -11.35
N GLY A 256 -2.60 26.61 -12.35
CA GLY A 256 -3.27 27.86 -12.77
C GLY A 256 -2.43 28.79 -13.67
N SER A 257 -1.18 28.45 -14.01
CA SER A 257 -0.45 29.17 -15.04
C SER A 257 -0.88 28.65 -16.44
N LYS A 258 -1.50 29.52 -17.25
CA LYS A 258 -1.91 29.19 -18.63
C LYS A 258 -0.72 29.24 -19.62
N TYR A 259 0.31 29.97 -19.28
CA TYR A 259 1.48 30.20 -20.14
C TYR A 259 2.78 30.03 -19.34
N ARG A 260 3.81 29.49 -20.01
CA ARG A 260 5.16 29.29 -19.44
C ARG A 260 5.76 30.56 -18.79
N GLY A 261 5.51 31.73 -19.38
CA GLY A 261 6.02 33.01 -18.87
C GLY A 261 5.46 33.41 -17.49
N GLU A 262 4.24 33.00 -17.16
CA GLU A 262 3.65 33.30 -15.84
C GLU A 262 4.36 32.54 -14.69
N PHE A 263 4.76 31.30 -14.92
CA PHE A 263 5.54 30.53 -13.95
C PHE A 263 6.96 31.12 -13.76
N GLU A 264 7.64 31.49 -14.89
CA GLU A 264 8.96 32.12 -14.83
C GLU A 264 8.91 33.45 -14.07
N GLU A 265 7.85 34.25 -14.25
CA GLU A 265 7.64 35.49 -13.55
C GLU A 265 7.37 35.27 -12.05
N ARG A 266 6.55 34.28 -11.68
CA ARG A 266 6.29 33.93 -10.27
C ARG A 266 7.59 33.52 -9.55
N ILE A 267 8.42 32.64 -10.15
CA ILE A 267 9.72 32.26 -9.57
C ILE A 267 10.63 33.46 -9.45
N LYS A 268 10.70 34.33 -10.47
CA LYS A 268 11.53 35.53 -10.43
C LYS A 268 11.12 36.46 -9.29
N ASN A 269 9.82 36.66 -9.09
CA ASN A 269 9.31 37.47 -7.99
C ASN A 269 9.66 36.87 -6.63
N VAL A 270 9.49 35.55 -6.45
CA VAL A 270 9.91 34.85 -5.22
C VAL A 270 11.41 35.03 -4.95
N ILE A 271 12.26 34.89 -5.97
CA ILE A 271 13.72 35.06 -5.80
C ILE A 271 14.07 36.48 -5.40
N ASN A 272 13.43 37.48 -6.02
CA ASN A 272 13.62 38.89 -5.67
C ASN A 272 13.21 39.17 -4.22
N GLU A 273 12.04 38.70 -3.80
CA GLU A 273 11.53 38.81 -2.43
C GLU A 273 12.49 38.12 -1.41
N VAL A 274 12.98 36.93 -1.71
CA VAL A 274 13.94 36.21 -0.86
C VAL A 274 15.26 36.94 -0.76
N THR A 275 15.72 37.56 -1.87
CA THR A 275 16.95 38.34 -1.91
C THR A 275 16.82 39.62 -1.09
N GLU A 276 15.70 40.31 -1.17
CA GLU A 276 15.45 41.54 -0.41
C GLU A 276 15.22 41.30 1.09
N ALA A 277 14.61 40.14 1.42
CA ALA A 277 14.32 39.82 2.82
C ALA A 277 15.54 39.39 3.65
N GLU A 278 16.62 38.88 3.02
CA GLU A 278 17.89 38.40 3.63
C GLU A 278 17.76 37.33 4.74
N ASN A 279 16.58 37.18 5.36
CA ASN A 279 16.32 36.32 6.51
C ASN A 279 15.64 34.99 6.14
N VAL A 280 15.53 34.67 4.85
CA VAL A 280 14.82 33.46 4.37
C VAL A 280 15.81 32.36 4.01
N LEU A 281 15.56 31.15 4.50
CA LEU A 281 16.17 29.89 4.06
C LEU A 281 15.11 29.14 3.22
N LEU A 282 15.34 29.12 1.93
CA LEU A 282 14.40 28.49 0.99
C LEU A 282 14.66 26.98 0.93
N PHE A 283 13.67 26.18 1.20
CA PHE A 283 13.74 24.73 0.99
C PHE A 283 12.95 24.33 -0.26
N ILE A 284 13.58 23.55 -1.12
CA ILE A 284 12.98 23.02 -2.34
C ILE A 284 13.12 21.49 -2.31
N ASP A 285 12.00 20.80 -2.21
CA ASP A 285 11.97 19.36 -2.40
C ASP A 285 12.03 19.04 -3.90
N GLU A 286 12.61 17.90 -4.24
CA GLU A 286 12.81 17.47 -5.62
C GLU A 286 13.46 18.57 -6.51
N ILE A 287 14.52 19.19 -6.01
CA ILE A 287 15.20 20.31 -6.67
C ILE A 287 15.56 20.02 -8.14
N HIS A 288 15.72 18.76 -8.50
CA HIS A 288 15.99 18.30 -9.87
C HIS A 288 14.86 18.69 -10.84
N THR A 289 13.63 18.84 -10.37
CA THR A 289 12.47 19.25 -11.19
C THR A 289 12.63 20.65 -11.76
N ILE A 290 13.28 21.54 -11.01
CA ILE A 290 13.57 22.91 -11.46
C ILE A 290 14.82 22.94 -12.36
N ILE A 291 15.81 22.10 -12.07
CA ILE A 291 17.13 22.15 -12.69
C ILE A 291 17.18 21.31 -13.97
N GLY A 292 16.43 20.22 -14.06
CA GLY A 292 16.54 19.20 -15.11
C GLY A 292 15.50 19.26 -16.20
N ALA A 293 14.51 20.12 -16.10
CA ALA A 293 13.37 20.17 -17.01
C ALA A 293 13.65 20.66 -18.45
N GLY A 294 14.88 21.07 -18.77
CA GLY A 294 15.27 21.66 -20.07
C GLY A 294 15.43 20.69 -21.25
N GLY A 295 15.22 19.38 -21.09
CA GLY A 295 15.51 18.38 -22.14
C GLY A 295 14.33 17.87 -22.97
N ALA A 296 13.09 18.14 -22.57
CA ALA A 296 11.89 17.76 -23.32
C ALA A 296 11.15 19.00 -23.82
N GLU A 297 10.65 18.98 -25.05
CA GLU A 297 9.81 20.05 -25.60
C GLU A 297 8.61 20.30 -24.65
N GLY A 298 8.64 21.44 -23.93
CA GLY A 298 7.59 21.84 -22.98
C GLY A 298 7.99 21.81 -21.49
N ALA A 299 9.19 21.38 -21.15
CA ALA A 299 9.65 21.36 -19.76
C ALA A 299 10.05 22.74 -19.22
N LEU A 300 9.74 22.99 -17.94
CA LEU A 300 9.92 24.25 -17.23
C LEU A 300 11.41 24.45 -16.87
N ASP A 301 12.11 25.36 -17.51
CA ASP A 301 13.53 25.66 -17.24
C ASP A 301 13.69 26.88 -16.32
N ALA A 302 13.45 26.69 -15.02
CA ALA A 302 13.69 27.71 -14.01
C ALA A 302 15.16 27.78 -13.56
N SER A 303 16.02 26.85 -14.07
CA SER A 303 17.43 26.83 -13.69
C SER A 303 18.17 28.09 -14.10
N ASN A 304 17.83 28.67 -15.27
CA ASN A 304 18.44 29.90 -15.75
C ASN A 304 18.10 31.15 -14.89
N ILE A 305 17.02 31.09 -14.12
CA ILE A 305 16.62 32.15 -13.19
C ILE A 305 17.34 31.99 -11.85
N LEU A 306 17.46 30.74 -11.35
CA LEU A 306 18.11 30.43 -10.06
C LEU A 306 19.64 30.53 -10.10
N LYS A 307 20.26 30.07 -11.20
CA LYS A 307 21.73 30.03 -11.34
C LYS A 307 22.44 31.36 -11.07
N PRO A 308 21.99 32.52 -11.58
CA PRO A 308 22.65 33.80 -11.32
C PRO A 308 22.62 34.17 -9.84
N SER A 309 21.49 34.06 -9.16
CA SER A 309 21.35 34.43 -7.74
C SER A 309 22.08 33.46 -6.81
N LEU A 310 22.09 32.14 -7.12
CA LEU A 310 22.96 31.18 -6.46
C LEU A 310 24.44 31.45 -6.71
N ALA A 311 24.81 31.86 -7.92
CA ALA A 311 26.20 32.17 -8.27
C ALA A 311 26.74 33.37 -7.51
N ARG A 312 25.92 34.40 -7.30
CA ARG A 312 26.26 35.59 -6.53
C ARG A 312 26.16 35.38 -5.01
N GLY A 313 25.51 34.29 -4.56
CA GLY A 313 25.29 34.04 -3.15
C GLY A 313 24.23 34.93 -2.51
N GLU A 314 23.31 35.45 -3.32
CA GLU A 314 22.22 36.35 -2.90
C GLU A 314 21.12 35.59 -2.14
N ILE A 315 20.97 34.29 -2.42
CA ILE A 315 19.99 33.43 -1.78
C ILE A 315 20.67 32.25 -1.11
N GLN A 316 20.09 31.79 -0.01
CA GLN A 316 20.45 30.54 0.64
C GLN A 316 19.35 29.51 0.41
N LEU A 317 19.71 28.38 -0.20
CA LEU A 317 18.79 27.35 -0.63
C LEU A 317 19.21 25.98 -0.07
N ILE A 318 18.25 25.26 0.46
CA ILE A 318 18.39 23.85 0.87
C ILE A 318 17.62 23.04 -0.17
N GLY A 319 18.31 22.16 -0.89
CA GLY A 319 17.68 21.25 -1.85
C GLY A 319 17.53 19.86 -1.27
N ALA A 320 16.56 19.10 -1.75
CA ALA A 320 16.45 17.66 -1.52
C ALA A 320 16.24 16.92 -2.85
N THR A 321 16.93 15.79 -3.02
CA THR A 321 16.83 14.96 -4.24
C THR A 321 17.36 13.55 -3.98
N THR A 322 17.17 12.64 -4.94
CA THR A 322 17.79 11.30 -4.89
C THR A 322 19.25 11.32 -5.38
N ILE A 323 20.00 10.24 -5.09
CA ILE A 323 21.41 10.15 -5.50
C ILE A 323 21.57 10.14 -7.03
N GLU A 324 20.64 9.50 -7.74
CA GLU A 324 20.66 9.39 -9.19
C GLU A 324 20.40 10.73 -9.86
N GLU A 325 19.40 11.46 -9.36
CA GLU A 325 19.03 12.78 -9.86
C GLU A 325 20.10 13.82 -9.54
N TYR A 326 20.73 13.75 -8.34
CA TYR A 326 21.85 14.59 -8.00
C TYR A 326 22.99 14.46 -9.01
N ARG A 327 23.39 13.21 -9.32
CA ARG A 327 24.45 12.92 -10.30
C ARG A 327 24.06 13.36 -11.73
N LYS A 328 22.79 13.19 -12.09
CA LYS A 328 22.30 13.49 -13.44
C LYS A 328 22.18 14.98 -13.71
N TYR A 329 21.71 15.76 -12.75
CA TYR A 329 21.30 17.15 -12.94
C TYR A 329 22.18 18.18 -12.22
N ILE A 330 22.71 17.87 -11.03
CA ILE A 330 23.51 18.84 -10.24
C ILE A 330 25.00 18.63 -10.48
N GLU A 331 25.51 17.43 -10.39
CA GLU A 331 26.93 17.12 -10.51
C GLU A 331 27.47 17.35 -11.93
N LYS A 332 26.65 17.22 -12.95
CA LYS A 332 27.01 17.51 -14.34
C LYS A 332 27.07 18.99 -14.67
N ASP A 333 26.42 19.84 -13.87
CA ASP A 333 26.43 21.29 -14.05
C ASP A 333 27.49 21.95 -13.16
N ALA A 334 28.60 22.36 -13.76
CA ALA A 334 29.73 22.93 -13.05
C ALA A 334 29.41 24.19 -12.23
N ALA A 335 28.32 24.93 -12.57
CA ALA A 335 27.90 26.11 -11.83
C ALA A 335 27.16 25.70 -10.55
N LEU A 336 26.36 24.66 -10.60
CA LEU A 336 25.59 24.13 -9.46
C LEU A 336 26.47 23.30 -8.52
N GLU A 337 27.34 22.45 -9.07
CA GLU A 337 28.30 21.63 -8.29
C GLU A 337 29.18 22.47 -7.36
N ARG A 338 29.60 23.65 -7.83
CA ARG A 338 30.38 24.58 -7.02
C ARG A 338 29.59 25.31 -5.92
N ARG A 339 28.26 25.20 -5.92
CA ARG A 339 27.38 25.92 -5.00
C ARG A 339 26.68 25.00 -4.01
N PHE A 340 26.32 23.80 -4.43
CA PHE A 340 25.70 22.80 -3.57
C PHE A 340 26.75 21.93 -2.87
N GLN A 341 26.43 21.59 -1.62
CA GLN A 341 27.22 20.65 -0.82
C GLN A 341 26.32 19.46 -0.47
N PRO A 342 26.66 18.24 -0.94
CA PRO A 342 25.84 17.08 -0.64
C PRO A 342 25.87 16.72 0.86
N VAL A 343 24.70 16.34 1.37
CA VAL A 343 24.49 15.77 2.71
C VAL A 343 23.70 14.49 2.52
N THR A 344 24.35 13.36 2.67
CA THR A 344 23.69 12.05 2.58
C THR A 344 22.92 11.79 3.86
N VAL A 345 21.64 11.43 3.72
CA VAL A 345 20.77 10.99 4.81
C VAL A 345 20.54 9.50 4.64
N GLU A 346 21.08 8.72 5.56
CA GLU A 346 20.99 7.26 5.51
C GLU A 346 19.69 6.76 6.12
N GLU A 347 19.28 5.55 5.72
CA GLU A 347 18.14 4.85 6.33
C GLU A 347 18.44 4.65 7.83
N PRO A 348 17.49 4.96 8.75
CA PRO A 348 17.68 4.75 10.16
C PRO A 348 17.79 3.25 10.49
N THR A 349 18.56 2.93 11.50
CA THR A 349 18.62 1.59 12.08
C THR A 349 17.25 1.21 12.67
N GLU A 350 17.02 -0.09 12.90
CA GLU A 350 15.77 -0.56 13.51
C GLU A 350 15.51 0.08 14.89
N ASP A 351 16.55 0.29 15.69
CA ASP A 351 16.43 0.93 17.00
C ASP A 351 16.08 2.42 16.88
N GLU A 352 16.70 3.15 15.94
CA GLU A 352 16.37 4.55 15.67
C GLU A 352 14.95 4.69 15.11
N ALA A 353 14.54 3.80 14.18
CA ALA A 353 13.19 3.76 13.64
C ALA A 353 12.14 3.50 14.74
N PHE A 354 12.44 2.60 15.70
CA PHE A 354 11.57 2.38 16.86
C PHE A 354 11.41 3.65 17.72
N GLN A 355 12.50 4.39 17.96
CA GLN A 355 12.41 5.66 18.71
C GLN A 355 11.59 6.71 17.95
N ILE A 356 11.74 6.79 16.64
CA ILE A 356 10.94 7.68 15.78
C ILE A 356 9.45 7.34 15.91
N LEU A 357 9.07 6.07 15.75
CA LEU A 357 7.68 5.64 15.88
C LEU A 357 7.13 5.92 17.28
N LYS A 358 7.94 5.70 18.33
CA LYS A 358 7.56 6.00 19.71
C LYS A 358 7.29 7.49 19.93
N GLY A 359 8.06 8.37 19.28
CA GLY A 359 7.82 9.82 19.32
C GLY A 359 6.58 10.26 18.56
N LEU A 360 6.25 9.58 17.46
CA LEU A 360 5.07 9.87 16.66
C LEU A 360 3.77 9.26 17.23
N ARG A 361 3.89 8.21 18.04
CA ARG A 361 2.77 7.45 18.62
C ARG A 361 1.63 8.31 19.19
N PRO A 362 1.88 9.34 20.01
CA PRO A 362 0.78 10.12 20.62
C PRO A 362 -0.14 10.77 19.58
N LYS A 363 0.42 11.24 18.45
CA LYS A 363 -0.35 11.86 17.37
C LYS A 363 -1.21 10.86 16.61
N TYR A 364 -0.68 9.63 16.37
CA TYR A 364 -1.46 8.56 15.74
C TYR A 364 -2.54 8.01 16.66
N GLU A 365 -2.25 7.88 17.97
CA GLU A 365 -3.24 7.49 18.99
C GLU A 365 -4.39 8.50 19.08
N GLU A 366 -4.07 9.81 19.05
CA GLU A 366 -5.05 10.88 19.05
C GLU A 366 -5.90 10.89 17.77
N HIS A 367 -5.26 10.70 16.61
CA HIS A 367 -5.97 10.72 15.31
C HIS A 367 -6.93 9.54 15.15
N HIS A 368 -6.49 8.33 15.49
CA HIS A 368 -7.28 7.11 15.32
C HIS A 368 -8.13 6.75 16.53
N HIS A 369 -7.94 7.41 17.68
CA HIS A 369 -8.58 7.08 18.98
C HIS A 369 -8.33 5.62 19.38
N VAL A 370 -7.08 5.17 19.29
CA VAL A 370 -6.61 3.82 19.64
C VAL A 370 -5.34 3.93 20.47
N THR A 371 -5.05 2.92 21.29
CA THR A 371 -3.78 2.82 22.03
C THR A 371 -2.83 1.89 21.29
N ILE A 372 -1.59 2.31 21.02
CA ILE A 372 -0.60 1.53 20.29
C ILE A 372 0.45 0.99 21.28
N THR A 373 0.60 -0.33 21.34
CA THR A 373 1.55 -0.96 22.27
C THR A 373 3.00 -0.84 21.80
N ASP A 374 3.95 -0.83 22.73
CA ASP A 374 5.39 -0.85 22.38
C ASP A 374 5.77 -2.14 21.62
N ALA A 375 5.06 -3.24 21.85
CA ALA A 375 5.23 -4.49 21.11
C ALA A 375 4.81 -4.33 19.64
N ALA A 376 3.69 -3.64 19.38
CA ALA A 376 3.24 -3.33 18.03
C ALA A 376 4.25 -2.46 17.26
N LEU A 377 4.80 -1.41 17.89
CA LEU A 377 5.82 -0.57 17.27
C LEU A 377 7.10 -1.35 16.94
N LYS A 378 7.58 -2.19 17.85
CA LYS A 378 8.74 -3.07 17.59
C LYS A 378 8.45 -4.06 16.46
N ALA A 379 7.25 -4.64 16.46
CA ALA A 379 6.82 -5.54 15.39
C ALA A 379 6.74 -4.81 14.05
N ALA A 380 6.20 -3.59 14.01
CA ALA A 380 6.10 -2.78 12.80
C ALA A 380 7.49 -2.53 12.18
N VAL A 381 8.48 -2.13 12.97
CA VAL A 381 9.85 -1.93 12.49
C VAL A 381 10.46 -3.24 12.02
N ARG A 382 10.50 -4.27 12.87
CA ARG A 382 11.14 -5.55 12.58
C ARG A 382 10.53 -6.25 11.37
N LEU A 383 9.19 -6.31 11.31
CA LEU A 383 8.50 -7.03 10.24
C LEU A 383 8.53 -6.24 8.93
N SER A 384 8.40 -4.90 8.96
CA SER A 384 8.52 -4.09 7.74
C SER A 384 9.94 -4.12 7.19
N ALA A 385 10.98 -4.07 8.04
CA ALA A 385 12.37 -4.20 7.61
C ALA A 385 12.62 -5.55 6.93
N ARG A 386 12.00 -6.63 7.45
CA ARG A 386 12.19 -8.00 6.95
C ARG A 386 11.36 -8.31 5.71
N TYR A 387 10.13 -7.78 5.61
CA TYR A 387 9.14 -8.22 4.62
C TYR A 387 8.80 -7.18 3.55
N ILE A 388 9.13 -5.91 3.75
CA ILE A 388 8.90 -4.81 2.79
C ILE A 388 10.25 -4.29 2.31
N ASN A 389 10.67 -4.73 1.10
CA ASN A 389 12.01 -4.41 0.57
C ASN A 389 12.01 -3.28 -0.46
N ASP A 390 10.84 -2.83 -0.91
CA ASP A 390 10.66 -1.79 -1.92
C ASP A 390 10.54 -0.39 -1.33
N ARG A 391 10.55 -0.27 -0.01
CA ARG A 391 10.46 0.99 0.75
C ARG A 391 11.49 1.03 1.88
N PHE A 392 11.76 2.23 2.37
CA PHE A 392 12.77 2.48 3.41
C PHE A 392 12.13 2.79 4.76
N LEU A 393 12.88 2.52 5.85
CA LEU A 393 12.52 3.00 7.18
C LEU A 393 12.77 4.53 7.27
N PRO A 394 11.99 5.26 8.08
CA PRO A 394 10.90 4.80 8.95
C PRO A 394 9.54 4.71 8.24
N ASP A 395 9.40 5.23 7.03
CA ASP A 395 8.13 5.42 6.31
C ASP A 395 7.31 4.12 6.21
N LYS A 396 7.93 3.03 5.76
CA LYS A 396 7.25 1.72 5.68
C LYS A 396 6.72 1.21 7.02
N ALA A 397 7.37 1.54 8.13
CA ALA A 397 6.91 1.13 9.45
C ALA A 397 5.80 2.06 9.97
N ILE A 398 5.85 3.35 9.64
CA ILE A 398 4.81 4.34 9.92
C ILE A 398 3.53 3.95 9.19
N ASP A 399 3.61 3.69 7.89
CA ASP A 399 2.47 3.28 7.06
C ASP A 399 1.77 2.02 7.61
N VAL A 400 2.56 1.03 8.05
CA VAL A 400 2.02 -0.19 8.67
C VAL A 400 1.27 0.11 9.96
N VAL A 401 1.80 0.99 10.83
CA VAL A 401 1.15 1.38 12.08
C VAL A 401 -0.13 2.17 11.80
N ASP A 402 -0.10 3.09 10.86
CA ASP A 402 -1.25 3.90 10.46
C ASP A 402 -2.39 3.02 9.93
N GLU A 403 -2.09 2.09 9.01
CA GLU A 403 -3.08 1.16 8.49
C GLU A 403 -3.60 0.19 9.56
N ALA A 404 -2.75 -0.30 10.47
CA ALA A 404 -3.19 -1.14 11.58
C ALA A 404 -4.14 -0.40 12.52
N ALA A 405 -3.81 0.84 12.87
CA ALA A 405 -4.65 1.69 13.70
C ALA A 405 -6.01 1.98 13.03
N SER A 406 -6.00 2.31 11.74
CA SER A 406 -7.20 2.50 10.94
C SER A 406 -8.05 1.23 10.87
N LYS A 407 -7.43 0.07 10.61
CA LYS A 407 -8.11 -1.24 10.56
C LYS A 407 -8.75 -1.59 11.89
N THR A 408 -8.03 -1.40 13.01
CA THR A 408 -8.54 -1.65 14.36
C THR A 408 -9.74 -0.76 14.68
N ARG A 409 -9.70 0.52 14.29
CA ARG A 409 -10.83 1.44 14.42
C ARG A 409 -12.04 0.97 13.60
N LEU A 410 -11.83 0.53 12.36
CA LEU A 410 -12.91 0.05 11.49
C LEU A 410 -13.60 -1.21 12.00
N THR A 411 -12.92 -2.07 12.79
CA THR A 411 -13.55 -3.28 13.35
C THR A 411 -14.71 -2.97 14.27
N VAL A 412 -14.72 -1.80 14.91
CA VAL A 412 -15.81 -1.35 15.78
C VAL A 412 -17.04 -0.89 15.01
N TYR A 413 -16.86 -0.46 13.75
CA TYR A 413 -17.97 -0.03 12.89
C TYR A 413 -18.65 -1.19 12.15
N VAL A 414 -18.09 -2.39 12.21
CA VAL A 414 -18.70 -3.58 11.56
C VAL A 414 -19.83 -4.10 12.41
N GLU A 415 -21.06 -4.01 11.91
CA GLU A 415 -22.23 -4.57 12.59
C GLU A 415 -22.06 -6.07 12.85
N PRO A 416 -22.40 -6.56 14.04
CA PRO A 416 -22.35 -7.99 14.37
C PRO A 416 -23.15 -8.83 13.34
N LYS A 417 -22.56 -9.94 12.89
CA LYS A 417 -23.19 -10.82 11.90
C LYS A 417 -24.63 -11.25 12.27
N GLY A 418 -24.94 -11.31 13.58
CA GLY A 418 -26.26 -11.63 14.08
C GLY A 418 -27.34 -10.60 13.73
N ILE A 419 -27.00 -9.33 13.52
CA ILE A 419 -27.98 -8.28 13.14
C ILE A 419 -28.40 -8.48 11.69
N LYS A 420 -27.45 -8.67 10.77
CA LYS A 420 -27.73 -8.89 9.34
C LYS A 420 -28.58 -10.14 9.10
N THR A 421 -28.30 -11.23 9.79
CA THR A 421 -29.10 -12.47 9.66
C THR A 421 -30.53 -12.27 10.15
N LEU A 422 -30.73 -11.54 11.24
CA LEU A 422 -32.08 -11.23 11.75
C LEU A 422 -32.82 -10.25 10.83
N GLU A 423 -32.14 -9.31 10.20
CA GLU A 423 -32.74 -8.40 9.20
C GLU A 423 -33.18 -9.16 7.93
N GLU A 424 -32.36 -10.12 7.45
CA GLU A 424 -32.76 -11.00 6.33
C GLU A 424 -33.96 -11.89 6.68
N GLU A 425 -34.03 -12.39 7.92
CA GLU A 425 -35.16 -13.15 8.40
C GLU A 425 -36.42 -12.30 8.53
N ILE A 426 -36.30 -11.03 8.95
CA ILE A 426 -37.46 -10.11 8.97
C ILE A 426 -37.95 -9.83 7.56
N LYS A 427 -37.06 -9.62 6.57
CA LYS A 427 -37.46 -9.45 5.16
C LYS A 427 -38.18 -10.68 4.60
N LYS A 428 -37.79 -11.90 4.99
CA LYS A 428 -38.52 -13.13 4.60
C LYS A 428 -39.92 -13.19 5.22
N LEU A 429 -39.99 -12.90 6.53
CA LEU A 429 -41.28 -12.85 7.23
C LEU A 429 -42.19 -11.72 6.71
N GLU A 430 -41.65 -10.65 6.17
CA GLU A 430 -42.42 -9.55 5.57
C GLU A 430 -43.11 -10.02 4.27
N LYS A 431 -42.42 -10.78 3.42
CA LYS A 431 -43.00 -11.41 2.24
C LYS A 431 -44.06 -12.45 2.59
N GLU A 432 -43.75 -13.32 3.57
CA GLU A 432 -44.71 -14.32 4.06
C GLU A 432 -45.97 -13.66 4.65
N LYS A 433 -45.85 -12.52 5.29
CA LYS A 433 -46.98 -11.74 5.82
C LYS A 433 -47.81 -11.11 4.67
N GLU A 434 -47.14 -10.56 3.65
CA GLU A 434 -47.83 -10.01 2.45
C GLU A 434 -48.58 -11.08 1.71
N ASP A 435 -48.01 -12.27 1.57
CA ASP A 435 -48.69 -13.41 0.93
C ASP A 435 -49.88 -13.88 1.79
N ALA A 436 -49.73 -14.01 3.10
CA ALA A 436 -50.80 -14.36 4.02
C ALA A 436 -51.97 -13.35 4.02
N ILE A 437 -51.71 -12.06 3.84
CA ILE A 437 -52.69 -11.00 3.69
C ILE A 437 -53.41 -11.13 2.33
N ARG A 438 -52.66 -11.45 1.26
CA ARG A 438 -53.23 -11.68 -0.07
C ARG A 438 -54.19 -12.89 -0.11
N ASP A 439 -53.87 -13.94 0.70
CA ASP A 439 -54.64 -15.14 0.81
C ASP A 439 -55.76 -15.04 1.89
N GLU A 440 -56.04 -13.83 2.38
CA GLU A 440 -57.04 -13.53 3.43
C GLU A 440 -56.89 -14.29 4.75
N ALA A 441 -55.66 -14.83 5.01
CA ALA A 441 -55.32 -15.57 6.24
C ALA A 441 -54.87 -14.63 7.39
N TYR A 442 -55.79 -13.84 7.91
CA TYR A 442 -55.52 -12.76 8.91
C TYR A 442 -54.93 -13.27 10.24
N GLU A 443 -55.33 -14.48 10.70
CA GLU A 443 -54.75 -15.08 11.93
C GLU A 443 -53.25 -15.39 11.73
N LEU A 444 -52.87 -15.97 10.60
CA LEU A 444 -51.48 -16.28 10.24
C LEU A 444 -50.65 -14.99 10.11
N ALA A 445 -51.20 -13.97 9.45
CA ALA A 445 -50.57 -12.66 9.36
C ALA A 445 -50.31 -12.03 10.75
N GLY A 446 -51.28 -12.24 11.69
CA GLY A 446 -51.11 -11.81 13.10
C GLY A 446 -50.02 -12.54 13.85
N GLU A 447 -49.80 -13.83 13.66
CA GLU A 447 -48.71 -14.60 14.21
C GLU A 447 -47.34 -14.17 13.66
N ILE A 448 -47.25 -13.96 12.34
CA ILE A 448 -46.06 -13.48 11.67
C ILE A 448 -45.66 -12.10 12.20
N LYS A 449 -46.64 -11.20 12.37
CA LYS A 449 -46.40 -9.86 12.98
C LYS A 449 -45.82 -9.96 14.39
N LYS A 450 -46.30 -10.88 15.24
CA LYS A 450 -45.74 -11.13 16.57
C LYS A 450 -44.28 -11.62 16.49
N LYS A 451 -43.97 -12.52 15.58
CA LYS A 451 -42.61 -13.03 15.31
C LYS A 451 -41.66 -11.89 14.82
N GLN A 452 -42.13 -11.05 13.92
CA GLN A 452 -41.39 -9.86 13.49
C GLN A 452 -41.11 -8.91 14.64
N ALA A 453 -42.10 -8.61 15.48
CA ALA A 453 -41.96 -7.73 16.65
C ALA A 453 -40.87 -8.27 17.63
N SER A 454 -40.90 -9.56 17.94
CA SER A 454 -39.89 -10.22 18.76
C SER A 454 -38.49 -10.15 18.17
N LYS A 455 -38.35 -10.29 16.84
CA LYS A 455 -37.03 -10.17 16.18
C LYS A 455 -36.54 -8.72 16.12
N ARG A 456 -37.42 -7.76 15.90
CA ARG A 456 -37.08 -6.31 15.96
C ARG A 456 -36.61 -5.91 17.35
N GLU A 457 -37.26 -6.42 18.42
CA GLU A 457 -36.81 -6.18 19.81
C GLU A 457 -35.42 -6.78 20.07
N LYS A 458 -35.14 -7.98 19.51
CA LYS A 458 -33.80 -8.59 19.61
C LYS A 458 -32.73 -7.76 18.87
N ILE A 459 -33.05 -7.24 17.68
CA ILE A 459 -32.14 -6.33 16.95
C ILE A 459 -31.89 -5.08 17.77
N HIS A 460 -32.93 -4.47 18.36
CA HIS A 460 -32.79 -3.27 19.18
C HIS A 460 -31.86 -3.51 20.38
N LYS A 461 -32.07 -4.59 21.11
CA LYS A 461 -31.18 -4.97 22.24
C LYS A 461 -29.74 -5.27 21.81
N LEU A 462 -29.54 -5.87 20.61
CA LEU A 462 -28.23 -6.12 20.08
C LEU A 462 -27.55 -4.81 19.60
N LYS A 463 -28.30 -3.89 19.03
CA LYS A 463 -27.79 -2.56 18.64
C LYS A 463 -27.43 -1.71 19.86
N GLU A 464 -28.28 -1.65 20.88
CA GLU A 464 -27.97 -0.97 22.14
C GLU A 464 -26.73 -1.56 22.82
N LYS A 465 -26.62 -2.88 22.86
CA LYS A 465 -25.44 -3.55 23.41
C LYS A 465 -24.18 -3.24 22.59
N TRP A 466 -24.28 -3.26 21.27
CA TRP A 466 -23.18 -2.93 20.40
C TRP A 466 -22.76 -1.45 20.51
N GLU A 467 -23.71 -0.51 20.64
CA GLU A 467 -23.42 0.91 20.86
C GLU A 467 -22.75 1.13 22.23
N SER A 468 -23.23 0.50 23.29
CA SER A 468 -22.61 0.60 24.61
C SER A 468 -21.21 -0.04 24.67
N GLU A 469 -21.00 -1.16 23.96
CA GLU A 469 -19.68 -1.79 23.81
C GLU A 469 -18.74 -0.93 22.94
N LYS A 470 -19.26 -0.17 21.98
CA LYS A 470 -18.50 0.74 21.13
C LYS A 470 -17.91 1.91 21.93
N GLU A 471 -18.66 2.46 22.88
CA GLU A 471 -18.21 3.56 23.73
C GLU A 471 -17.24 3.13 24.84
N SER A 472 -17.30 1.88 25.28
CA SER A 472 -16.52 1.36 26.42
C SER A 472 -15.25 0.59 26.02
N ARG A 473 -15.03 0.26 24.76
CA ARG A 473 -13.87 -0.52 24.30
C ARG A 473 -12.64 0.37 24.14
N GLU A 474 -11.64 0.16 24.99
CA GLU A 474 -10.27 0.61 24.68
C GLU A 474 -9.73 -0.21 23.50
N LEU A 475 -9.60 0.45 22.36
CA LEU A 475 -9.04 -0.15 21.14
C LEU A 475 -7.52 -0.16 21.27
N THR A 476 -6.93 -1.34 21.29
CA THR A 476 -5.48 -1.50 21.34
C THR A 476 -4.98 -2.15 20.05
N VAL A 477 -3.90 -1.59 19.51
CA VAL A 477 -3.16 -2.17 18.37
C VAL A 477 -2.04 -3.03 18.95
N ASP A 478 -2.03 -4.32 18.61
CA ASP A 478 -1.03 -5.28 19.05
C ASP A 478 -0.13 -5.79 17.91
N GLU A 479 0.79 -6.72 18.22
CA GLU A 479 1.70 -7.32 17.26
C GLU A 479 0.96 -8.10 16.15
N ASN A 480 -0.21 -8.68 16.45
CA ASN A 480 -0.98 -9.46 15.49
C ASN A 480 -1.65 -8.56 14.44
N ASP A 481 -2.14 -7.40 14.85
CA ASP A 481 -2.72 -6.41 13.92
C ASP A 481 -1.68 -5.94 12.91
N ILE A 482 -0.45 -5.68 13.37
CA ILE A 482 0.69 -5.34 12.51
C ILE A 482 1.03 -6.49 11.56
N ALA A 483 1.09 -7.72 12.07
CA ALA A 483 1.38 -8.91 11.26
C ALA A 483 0.29 -9.14 10.20
N ASP A 484 -0.97 -8.86 10.52
CA ASP A 484 -2.10 -8.96 9.61
C ASP A 484 -2.05 -7.92 8.47
N VAL A 485 -1.64 -6.68 8.76
CA VAL A 485 -1.44 -5.64 7.73
C VAL A 485 -0.32 -6.05 6.78
N ILE A 486 0.83 -6.44 7.32
CA ILE A 486 1.97 -6.88 6.50
C ILE A 486 1.61 -8.13 5.68
N SER A 487 0.80 -9.04 6.25
CA SER A 487 0.29 -10.20 5.52
C SER A 487 -0.61 -9.80 4.35
N GLY A 488 -1.43 -8.75 4.52
CA GLY A 488 -2.25 -8.18 3.47
C GLY A 488 -1.43 -7.61 2.31
N TRP A 489 -0.37 -6.86 2.61
CA TRP A 489 0.50 -6.22 1.61
C TRP A 489 1.38 -7.23 0.88
N THR A 490 2.05 -8.09 1.63
CA THR A 490 3.04 -9.04 1.08
C THR A 490 2.42 -10.35 0.61
N LYS A 491 1.16 -10.61 0.97
CA LYS A 491 0.45 -11.89 0.80
C LYS A 491 1.14 -13.06 1.50
N ILE A 492 2.03 -12.78 2.46
CA ILE A 492 2.72 -13.76 3.28
C ILE A 492 1.95 -13.86 4.59
N PRO A 493 1.50 -15.03 5.06
CA PRO A 493 0.77 -15.17 6.31
C PRO A 493 1.69 -15.00 7.52
N VAL A 494 2.12 -13.76 7.79
CA VAL A 494 3.12 -13.42 8.82
C VAL A 494 2.62 -13.78 10.23
N SER A 495 1.33 -13.59 10.51
CA SER A 495 0.70 -13.95 11.79
C SER A 495 0.76 -15.45 12.06
N LYS A 496 0.59 -16.29 11.03
CA LYS A 496 0.72 -17.75 11.13
C LYS A 496 2.17 -18.24 11.19
N LEU A 497 3.12 -17.42 10.72
CA LEU A 497 4.55 -17.77 10.74
C LEU A 497 5.17 -17.56 12.14
N ALA A 498 4.66 -16.63 12.96
CA ALA A 498 5.24 -16.34 14.25
C ALA A 498 5.01 -17.45 15.30
N GLU A 499 3.81 -18.04 15.37
CA GLU A 499 3.47 -19.04 16.37
C GLU A 499 3.72 -20.51 15.93
N GLY A 500 3.63 -20.79 14.63
CA GLY A 500 3.75 -22.15 14.07
C GLY A 500 5.05 -22.44 13.32
N GLU A 501 5.94 -21.47 13.13
CA GLU A 501 7.12 -21.63 12.28
C GLU A 501 8.08 -22.68 12.83
N THR A 502 8.34 -22.68 14.13
CA THR A 502 9.24 -23.64 14.78
C THR A 502 8.71 -25.08 14.67
N GLU A 503 7.42 -25.28 14.95
CA GLU A 503 6.80 -26.60 14.82
C GLU A 503 6.74 -27.08 13.36
N ARG A 504 6.43 -26.19 12.42
CA ARG A 504 6.42 -26.52 10.99
C ARG A 504 7.81 -26.86 10.48
N LEU A 505 8.84 -26.12 10.88
CA LEU A 505 10.23 -26.41 10.52
C LEU A 505 10.72 -27.74 11.12
N LEU A 506 10.28 -28.09 12.32
CA LEU A 506 10.56 -29.40 12.92
C LEU A 506 9.87 -30.53 12.15
N LYS A 507 8.62 -30.31 11.69
CA LYS A 507 7.83 -31.29 10.92
C LYS A 507 8.05 -31.20 9.41
N LEU A 508 8.97 -30.35 8.93
CA LEU A 508 9.17 -30.09 7.50
C LEU A 508 9.41 -31.35 6.68
N GLU A 509 10.19 -32.28 7.20
CA GLU A 509 10.47 -33.54 6.54
C GLU A 509 9.17 -34.35 6.32
N SER A 510 8.34 -34.50 7.34
CA SER A 510 7.07 -35.23 7.23
C SER A 510 6.10 -34.56 6.25
N ILE A 511 6.03 -33.21 6.24
CA ILE A 511 5.19 -32.45 5.30
C ILE A 511 5.65 -32.65 3.86
N LEU A 512 6.97 -32.67 3.62
CA LEU A 512 7.51 -32.89 2.28
C LEU A 512 7.25 -34.35 1.81
N HIS A 513 7.33 -35.32 2.72
CA HIS A 513 7.04 -36.73 2.42
C HIS A 513 5.56 -37.00 2.11
N GLU A 514 4.63 -36.17 2.53
CA GLU A 514 3.22 -36.29 2.11
C GLU A 514 3.03 -36.19 0.59
N ARG A 515 3.95 -35.52 -0.11
CA ARG A 515 3.90 -35.29 -1.57
C ARG A 515 5.06 -35.94 -2.33
N VAL A 516 6.22 -36.13 -1.70
CA VAL A 516 7.43 -36.64 -2.36
C VAL A 516 7.77 -38.03 -1.80
N VAL A 517 7.74 -39.02 -2.65
CA VAL A 517 7.95 -40.43 -2.32
C VAL A 517 9.35 -40.83 -2.69
N GLY A 518 10.03 -41.59 -1.82
CA GLY A 518 11.28 -42.30 -2.11
C GLY A 518 12.53 -41.45 -2.34
N GLN A 519 12.56 -40.20 -1.85
CA GLN A 519 13.70 -39.29 -1.98
C GLN A 519 14.17 -38.79 -0.60
N ASP A 520 14.37 -39.71 0.36
CA ASP A 520 14.62 -39.36 1.77
C ASP A 520 15.87 -38.47 1.96
N GLU A 521 16.98 -38.78 1.28
CA GLU A 521 18.19 -37.96 1.35
C GLU A 521 17.95 -36.55 0.88
N ALA A 522 17.18 -36.37 -0.20
CA ALA A 522 16.85 -35.05 -0.76
C ALA A 522 16.02 -34.24 0.23
N VAL A 523 14.97 -34.85 0.79
CA VAL A 523 14.06 -34.19 1.75
C VAL A 523 14.82 -33.79 3.02
N VAL A 524 15.64 -34.70 3.57
CA VAL A 524 16.44 -34.44 4.78
C VAL A 524 17.49 -33.33 4.54
N ALA A 525 18.20 -33.36 3.41
CA ALA A 525 19.20 -32.36 3.07
C ALA A 525 18.58 -30.97 2.94
N VAL A 526 17.47 -30.86 2.20
CA VAL A 526 16.72 -29.59 2.03
C VAL A 526 16.21 -29.11 3.40
N ALA A 527 15.56 -29.96 4.19
CA ALA A 527 15.01 -29.58 5.49
C ALA A 527 16.10 -29.08 6.46
N LYS A 528 17.27 -29.73 6.51
CA LYS A 528 18.40 -29.28 7.33
C LYS A 528 18.95 -27.92 6.91
N ALA A 529 19.11 -27.69 5.61
CA ALA A 529 19.63 -26.41 5.12
C ALA A 529 18.64 -25.27 5.38
N ILE A 530 17.35 -25.51 5.17
CA ILE A 530 16.29 -24.54 5.47
C ILE A 530 16.24 -24.19 6.96
N ARG A 531 16.33 -25.19 7.85
CA ARG A 531 16.41 -24.97 9.31
C ARG A 531 17.61 -24.10 9.68
N ARG A 532 18.81 -24.38 9.12
CA ARG A 532 20.02 -23.55 9.34
C ARG A 532 19.82 -22.10 8.90
N GLY A 533 19.23 -21.90 7.72
CA GLY A 533 18.96 -20.57 7.18
C GLY A 533 17.97 -19.76 8.04
N ARG A 534 16.92 -20.41 8.57
CA ARG A 534 15.89 -19.75 9.36
C ARG A 534 16.30 -19.45 10.80
N VAL A 535 17.15 -20.25 11.40
CA VAL A 535 17.68 -20.00 12.76
C VAL A 535 18.76 -18.91 12.78
N GLY A 536 19.15 -18.37 11.60
CA GLY A 536 20.13 -17.28 11.52
C GLY A 536 21.60 -17.75 11.63
N LEU A 537 21.88 -19.05 11.48
CA LEU A 537 23.22 -19.60 11.47
C LEU A 537 23.94 -19.46 10.11
N LYS A 538 23.26 -18.92 9.12
CA LYS A 538 23.79 -18.67 7.77
C LYS A 538 24.16 -17.20 7.60
N ASP A 539 25.07 -16.92 6.66
CA ASP A 539 25.43 -15.56 6.26
C ASP A 539 24.16 -14.78 5.84
N PRO A 540 23.81 -13.66 6.49
CA PRO A 540 22.62 -12.89 6.20
C PRO A 540 22.60 -12.29 4.78
N LYS A 541 23.73 -12.27 4.08
CA LYS A 541 23.83 -11.81 2.71
C LYS A 541 23.38 -12.83 1.68
N ARG A 542 23.34 -14.12 2.01
CA ARG A 542 23.04 -15.21 1.07
C ARG A 542 21.56 -15.62 1.09
N PRO A 543 21.05 -16.25 0.00
CA PRO A 543 19.72 -16.84 -0.03
C PRO A 543 19.49 -17.84 1.11
N ILE A 544 18.23 -18.10 1.49
CA ILE A 544 17.90 -19.09 2.58
C ILE A 544 18.51 -20.44 2.31
N GLY A 545 18.48 -20.92 1.06
CA GLY A 545 19.08 -22.18 0.63
C GLY A 545 19.38 -22.16 -0.87
N SER A 546 20.44 -22.84 -1.26
CA SER A 546 20.82 -23.02 -2.67
C SER A 546 21.14 -24.48 -2.93
N PHE A 547 20.45 -25.11 -3.88
CA PHE A 547 20.52 -26.54 -4.14
C PHE A 547 20.69 -26.82 -5.62
N LEU A 548 21.48 -27.86 -5.92
CA LEU A 548 21.57 -28.48 -7.26
C LEU A 548 20.96 -29.87 -7.22
N PHE A 549 19.83 -30.07 -7.91
CA PHE A 549 19.13 -31.33 -8.02
C PHE A 549 19.56 -32.08 -9.29
N LEU A 550 20.17 -33.21 -9.14
CA LEU A 550 20.68 -34.04 -10.24
C LEU A 550 19.83 -35.31 -10.39
N GLY A 551 19.60 -35.75 -11.59
CA GLY A 551 18.91 -37.00 -11.84
C GLY A 551 18.02 -37.01 -13.08
N PRO A 552 17.47 -38.19 -13.45
CA PRO A 552 16.65 -38.34 -14.64
C PRO A 552 15.32 -37.56 -14.53
N THR A 553 14.61 -37.48 -15.64
CA THR A 553 13.28 -36.85 -15.67
C THR A 553 12.26 -37.71 -14.92
N GLY A 554 11.27 -37.07 -14.28
CA GLY A 554 10.15 -37.76 -13.64
C GLY A 554 10.41 -38.42 -12.27
N VAL A 555 11.56 -38.12 -11.62
CA VAL A 555 11.90 -38.66 -10.28
C VAL A 555 11.41 -37.80 -9.11
N GLY A 556 10.75 -36.64 -9.38
CA GLY A 556 10.17 -35.80 -8.35
C GLY A 556 10.89 -34.47 -8.07
N LYS A 557 11.91 -34.06 -8.82
CA LYS A 557 12.68 -32.82 -8.63
C LYS A 557 11.76 -31.58 -8.54
N THR A 558 10.90 -31.40 -9.55
CA THR A 558 9.96 -30.26 -9.59
C THR A 558 8.86 -30.34 -8.53
N GLU A 559 8.44 -31.59 -8.17
CA GLU A 559 7.41 -31.77 -7.14
C GLU A 559 7.94 -31.42 -5.74
N LEU A 560 9.21 -31.73 -5.45
CA LEU A 560 9.86 -31.29 -4.21
C LEU A 560 9.92 -29.76 -4.13
N CYS A 561 10.17 -29.06 -5.25
CA CYS A 561 10.15 -27.60 -5.30
C CYS A 561 8.75 -27.03 -4.97
N LYS A 562 7.68 -27.65 -5.50
CA LYS A 562 6.29 -27.25 -5.22
C LYS A 562 5.91 -27.52 -3.76
N ALA A 563 6.24 -28.72 -3.27
CA ALA A 563 6.01 -29.09 -1.87
C ALA A 563 6.74 -28.14 -0.90
N LEU A 564 7.98 -27.76 -1.25
CA LEU A 564 8.76 -26.81 -0.47
C LEU A 564 8.15 -25.41 -0.49
N ALA A 565 7.68 -24.91 -1.65
CA ALA A 565 7.01 -23.62 -1.78
C ALA A 565 5.73 -23.57 -0.92
N GLU A 566 4.93 -24.62 -0.95
CA GLU A 566 3.72 -24.73 -0.13
C GLU A 566 4.03 -24.82 1.37
N ALA A 567 5.02 -25.62 1.76
CA ALA A 567 5.43 -25.79 3.15
C ALA A 567 6.02 -24.53 3.76
N MET A 568 6.85 -23.80 2.99
CA MET A 568 7.55 -22.60 3.45
C MET A 568 6.73 -21.31 3.36
N PHE A 569 5.97 -21.16 2.28
CA PHE A 569 5.30 -19.90 1.94
C PHE A 569 3.77 -20.03 1.89
N GLY A 570 3.22 -21.21 2.17
CA GLY A 570 1.78 -21.44 2.29
C GLY A 570 1.02 -21.59 0.96
N THR A 571 1.70 -21.44 -0.18
CA THR A 571 1.08 -21.58 -1.52
C THR A 571 2.07 -22.13 -2.55
N GLU A 572 1.60 -23.01 -3.45
CA GLU A 572 2.40 -23.46 -4.60
C GLU A 572 2.77 -22.31 -5.56
N ASN A 573 1.96 -21.25 -5.59
CA ASN A 573 2.20 -20.07 -6.45
C ASN A 573 3.46 -19.29 -6.05
N ALA A 574 4.03 -19.54 -4.87
CA ALA A 574 5.32 -19.00 -4.46
C ALA A 574 6.51 -19.65 -5.19
N LEU A 575 6.26 -20.56 -6.15
CA LEU A 575 7.29 -21.13 -7.02
C LEU A 575 7.45 -20.32 -8.29
N ILE A 576 8.62 -19.69 -8.46
CA ILE A 576 9.03 -19.02 -9.70
C ILE A 576 9.84 -20.01 -10.53
N ARG A 577 9.27 -20.51 -11.62
CA ARG A 577 9.99 -21.40 -12.54
C ARG A 577 10.60 -20.61 -13.69
N VAL A 578 11.86 -20.86 -13.94
CA VAL A 578 12.66 -20.30 -15.05
C VAL A 578 13.26 -21.46 -15.83
N ASP A 579 12.83 -21.63 -17.08
CA ASP A 579 13.35 -22.67 -17.96
C ASP A 579 14.62 -22.18 -18.65
N MET A 580 15.75 -22.84 -18.38
CA MET A 580 17.04 -22.41 -18.90
C MET A 580 17.19 -22.69 -20.39
N SER A 581 16.31 -23.45 -21.02
CA SER A 581 16.25 -23.63 -22.47
C SER A 581 15.92 -22.31 -23.20
N GLU A 582 15.26 -21.37 -22.54
CA GLU A 582 14.97 -20.03 -23.09
C GLU A 582 16.18 -19.10 -23.03
N TYR A 583 17.25 -19.49 -22.31
CA TYR A 583 18.43 -18.68 -22.01
C TYR A 583 19.72 -19.28 -22.57
N MET A 584 19.64 -19.93 -23.73
CA MET A 584 20.78 -20.54 -24.41
C MET A 584 21.66 -19.52 -25.17
N GLU A 585 21.10 -18.38 -25.56
CA GLU A 585 21.79 -17.36 -26.35
C GLU A 585 22.38 -16.25 -25.48
N LYS A 586 23.47 -15.63 -25.94
CA LYS A 586 24.14 -14.54 -25.23
C LYS A 586 23.20 -13.35 -24.86
N HIS A 587 22.28 -13.03 -25.76
CA HIS A 587 21.30 -11.95 -25.55
C HIS A 587 20.21 -12.29 -24.53
N SER A 588 20.10 -13.53 -24.11
CA SER A 588 19.08 -13.98 -23.16
C SER A 588 19.32 -13.48 -21.74
N VAL A 589 20.55 -13.08 -21.41
CA VAL A 589 20.88 -12.43 -20.14
C VAL A 589 20.08 -11.14 -19.97
N SER A 590 19.93 -10.34 -21.05
CA SER A 590 19.11 -9.12 -21.04
C SER A 590 17.63 -9.40 -20.79
N LYS A 591 17.10 -10.57 -21.16
CA LYS A 591 15.73 -10.96 -20.81
C LYS A 591 15.58 -11.23 -19.31
N MET A 592 16.65 -11.67 -18.66
CA MET A 592 16.62 -12.02 -17.22
C MET A 592 16.66 -10.78 -16.32
N ILE A 593 17.56 -9.83 -16.58
CA ILE A 593 17.85 -8.67 -15.76
C ILE A 593 17.44 -7.31 -16.39
N GLY A 594 16.99 -7.32 -17.63
CA GLY A 594 16.62 -6.13 -18.42
C GLY A 594 17.66 -5.73 -19.44
N SER A 595 17.24 -5.00 -20.48
CA SER A 595 18.11 -4.51 -21.55
C SER A 595 18.88 -3.27 -21.12
N PRO A 596 20.16 -3.09 -21.49
CA PRO A 596 20.89 -1.87 -21.22
C PRO A 596 20.23 -0.63 -21.86
N PRO A 597 20.49 0.60 -21.33
CA PRO A 597 19.99 1.83 -21.93
C PRO A 597 20.33 1.93 -23.42
N GLY A 598 19.34 2.30 -24.23
CA GLY A 598 19.49 2.47 -25.70
C GLY A 598 19.16 1.23 -26.54
N TYR A 599 18.82 0.09 -25.94
CA TYR A 599 18.34 -1.10 -26.65
C TYR A 599 16.83 -1.25 -26.59
N VAL A 600 16.24 -1.86 -27.63
CA VAL A 600 14.79 -2.16 -27.67
C VAL A 600 14.41 -3.05 -26.47
N GLY A 601 13.39 -2.64 -25.71
CA GLY A 601 12.95 -3.36 -24.51
C GLY A 601 13.54 -2.84 -23.20
N TYR A 602 14.23 -1.70 -23.18
CA TYR A 602 14.75 -1.07 -21.94
C TYR A 602 13.65 -0.69 -20.94
N GLU A 603 12.48 -0.26 -21.40
CA GLU A 603 11.33 0.08 -20.54
C GLU A 603 10.67 -1.13 -19.87
N GLY A 604 10.87 -2.32 -20.43
CA GLY A 604 10.41 -3.58 -19.82
C GLY A 604 11.49 -4.14 -18.92
N GLY A 605 11.28 -4.14 -17.60
CA GLY A 605 12.19 -4.78 -16.63
C GLY A 605 12.49 -6.24 -16.97
N GLY A 606 13.59 -6.81 -16.44
CA GLY A 606 13.96 -8.20 -16.68
C GLY A 606 12.91 -9.18 -16.11
N GLN A 607 12.67 -10.27 -16.81
CA GLN A 607 11.62 -11.23 -16.40
C GLN A 607 11.85 -11.85 -15.01
N LEU A 608 13.11 -12.15 -14.66
CA LEU A 608 13.46 -12.70 -13.35
C LEU A 608 13.41 -11.59 -12.29
N SER A 609 14.06 -10.46 -12.57
CA SER A 609 14.14 -9.34 -11.64
C SER A 609 12.75 -8.85 -11.22
N GLU A 610 11.82 -8.69 -12.18
CA GLU A 610 10.44 -8.27 -11.90
C GLU A 610 9.65 -9.31 -11.09
N LYS A 611 9.76 -10.62 -11.44
CA LYS A 611 9.07 -11.69 -10.71
C LYS A 611 9.54 -11.77 -9.25
N VAL A 612 10.86 -11.65 -9.01
CA VAL A 612 11.43 -11.71 -7.65
C VAL A 612 11.11 -10.43 -6.88
N ARG A 613 11.17 -9.26 -7.50
CA ARG A 613 10.77 -7.99 -6.88
C ARG A 613 9.33 -8.03 -6.38
N ARG A 614 8.41 -8.61 -7.17
CA ARG A 614 7.00 -8.78 -6.79
C ARG A 614 6.76 -9.88 -5.76
N ASN A 615 7.62 -10.91 -5.73
CA ASN A 615 7.51 -12.05 -4.84
C ASN A 615 8.87 -12.37 -4.20
N PRO A 616 9.36 -11.55 -3.26
CA PRO A 616 10.67 -11.71 -2.65
C PRO A 616 10.77 -12.94 -1.74
N TYR A 617 9.62 -13.55 -1.39
CA TYR A 617 9.49 -14.77 -0.62
C TYR A 617 9.03 -15.89 -1.54
N SER A 618 9.97 -16.57 -2.19
CA SER A 618 9.66 -17.57 -3.20
C SER A 618 10.72 -18.67 -3.28
N VAL A 619 10.33 -19.79 -3.83
CA VAL A 619 11.26 -20.81 -4.33
C VAL A 619 11.52 -20.52 -5.79
N ILE A 620 12.77 -20.30 -6.16
CA ILE A 620 13.17 -20.06 -7.55
C ILE A 620 13.74 -21.35 -8.11
N LEU A 621 13.08 -21.91 -9.11
CA LEU A 621 13.50 -23.11 -9.80
C LEU A 621 14.12 -22.74 -11.17
N PHE A 622 15.41 -22.92 -11.31
CA PHE A 622 16.11 -22.89 -12.58
C PHE A 622 16.14 -24.31 -13.16
N ASP A 623 15.29 -24.57 -14.14
CA ASP A 623 15.13 -25.92 -14.73
C ASP A 623 16.08 -26.11 -15.91
N GLU A 624 16.74 -27.27 -15.99
CA GLU A 624 17.71 -27.65 -17.02
C GLU A 624 18.88 -26.66 -17.12
N VAL A 625 19.54 -26.40 -15.98
CA VAL A 625 20.59 -25.36 -15.86
C VAL A 625 21.79 -25.61 -16.78
N GLU A 626 22.05 -26.85 -17.18
CA GLU A 626 23.10 -27.24 -18.15
C GLU A 626 22.92 -26.63 -19.55
N LYS A 627 21.71 -26.20 -19.89
CA LYS A 627 21.40 -25.56 -21.18
C LYS A 627 21.66 -24.06 -21.21
N ALA A 628 21.86 -23.45 -20.05
CA ALA A 628 22.05 -21.99 -19.94
C ALA A 628 23.36 -21.53 -20.58
N HIS A 629 23.33 -20.32 -21.17
CA HIS A 629 24.56 -19.67 -21.63
C HIS A 629 25.53 -19.41 -20.47
N PRO A 630 26.86 -19.48 -20.66
CA PRO A 630 27.85 -19.25 -19.61
C PRO A 630 27.69 -17.91 -18.85
N ASP A 631 27.21 -16.86 -19.50
CA ASP A 631 27.01 -15.54 -18.87
C ASP A 631 25.88 -15.57 -17.82
N VAL A 632 24.91 -16.49 -17.92
CA VAL A 632 23.87 -16.68 -16.91
C VAL A 632 24.46 -17.14 -15.58
N PHE A 633 25.52 -17.99 -15.64
CA PHE A 633 26.20 -18.43 -14.42
C PHE A 633 26.88 -17.31 -13.65
N ASN A 634 27.32 -16.24 -14.34
CA ASN A 634 27.91 -15.06 -13.68
C ASN A 634 26.84 -14.32 -12.84
N ILE A 635 25.60 -14.24 -13.34
CA ILE A 635 24.48 -13.68 -12.58
C ILE A 635 24.14 -14.58 -11.40
N LEU A 636 24.05 -15.89 -11.62
CA LEU A 636 23.77 -16.84 -10.55
C LEU A 636 24.85 -16.80 -9.46
N LEU A 637 26.12 -16.62 -9.82
CA LEU A 637 27.21 -16.46 -8.86
C LEU A 637 26.99 -15.22 -7.99
N GLN A 638 26.59 -14.08 -8.57
CA GLN A 638 26.29 -12.87 -7.82
C GLN A 638 25.09 -13.09 -6.87
N VAL A 639 24.03 -13.77 -7.32
CA VAL A 639 22.90 -14.12 -6.45
C VAL A 639 23.32 -15.02 -5.30
N LEU A 640 24.17 -16.02 -5.54
CA LEU A 640 24.61 -16.99 -4.54
C LEU A 640 25.58 -16.39 -3.50
N ASP A 641 26.37 -15.37 -3.86
CA ASP A 641 27.34 -14.73 -2.96
C ASP A 641 26.77 -13.50 -2.26
N ASP A 642 26.24 -12.56 -3.04
CA ASP A 642 25.79 -11.26 -2.55
C ASP A 642 24.31 -11.25 -2.18
N GLY A 643 23.55 -12.28 -2.59
CA GLY A 643 22.10 -12.38 -2.38
C GLY A 643 21.29 -11.30 -3.08
N HIS A 644 21.84 -10.60 -4.07
CA HIS A 644 21.14 -9.61 -4.85
C HIS A 644 21.71 -9.48 -6.27
N ILE A 645 20.90 -8.93 -7.17
CA ILE A 645 21.34 -8.50 -8.50
C ILE A 645 20.93 -7.04 -8.71
N THR A 646 21.64 -6.35 -9.59
CA THR A 646 21.24 -5.02 -10.04
C THR A 646 20.62 -5.17 -11.41
N ASP A 647 19.39 -4.66 -11.60
CA ASP A 647 18.73 -4.69 -12.90
C ASP A 647 19.28 -3.61 -13.83
N SER A 648 18.81 -3.58 -15.08
CA SER A 648 19.23 -2.59 -16.07
C SER A 648 18.82 -1.15 -15.74
N GLN A 649 17.89 -0.97 -14.83
CA GLN A 649 17.41 0.33 -14.35
C GLN A 649 18.16 0.81 -13.09
N GLY A 650 19.12 0.01 -12.57
CA GLY A 650 19.88 0.33 -11.38
C GLY A 650 19.24 -0.17 -10.08
N HIS A 651 18.05 -0.78 -10.12
CA HIS A 651 17.38 -1.29 -8.93
C HIS A 651 18.08 -2.54 -8.39
N LYS A 652 18.25 -2.57 -7.09
CA LYS A 652 18.81 -3.70 -6.37
C LYS A 652 17.70 -4.71 -6.03
N ILE A 653 17.71 -5.88 -6.65
CA ILE A 653 16.74 -6.95 -6.43
C ILE A 653 17.28 -7.95 -5.41
N ASP A 654 16.60 -8.12 -4.30
CA ASP A 654 17.02 -8.95 -3.18
C ASP A 654 16.54 -10.40 -3.30
N PHE A 655 17.45 -11.36 -3.14
CA PHE A 655 17.23 -12.81 -3.15
C PHE A 655 17.44 -13.46 -1.78
N LYS A 656 17.76 -12.69 -0.73
CA LYS A 656 18.11 -13.24 0.60
C LYS A 656 16.98 -14.07 1.21
N ASN A 657 15.74 -13.72 0.89
CA ASN A 657 14.56 -14.42 1.40
C ASN A 657 14.04 -15.50 0.44
N THR A 658 14.80 -15.87 -0.61
CA THR A 658 14.44 -16.90 -1.55
C THR A 658 15.17 -18.21 -1.28
N VAL A 659 14.60 -19.31 -1.78
CA VAL A 659 15.27 -20.60 -1.88
C VAL A 659 15.57 -20.86 -3.35
N ILE A 660 16.83 -21.05 -3.68
CA ILE A 660 17.28 -21.27 -5.06
C ILE A 660 17.46 -22.75 -5.30
N ILE A 661 16.78 -23.28 -6.29
CA ILE A 661 16.89 -24.67 -6.71
C ILE A 661 17.23 -24.70 -8.21
N MET A 662 18.28 -25.38 -8.53
CA MET A 662 18.72 -25.64 -9.91
C MET A 662 18.52 -27.10 -10.21
N THR A 663 17.91 -27.46 -11.34
CA THR A 663 17.80 -28.85 -11.76
C THR A 663 18.69 -29.11 -12.95
N SER A 664 19.27 -30.31 -13.01
CA SER A 664 20.02 -30.77 -14.15
C SER A 664 19.77 -32.26 -14.40
N ASN A 665 19.81 -32.63 -15.68
CA ASN A 665 19.76 -33.99 -16.12
C ASN A 665 21.17 -34.56 -16.39
N ALA A 666 22.23 -33.79 -16.03
CA ALA A 666 23.60 -34.24 -16.15
C ALA A 666 23.85 -35.57 -15.39
N GLY A 667 24.50 -36.50 -16.00
CA GLY A 667 24.74 -37.82 -15.40
C GLY A 667 23.53 -38.78 -15.35
N ALA A 668 22.40 -38.42 -15.96
CA ALA A 668 21.19 -39.24 -15.99
C ALA A 668 21.45 -40.65 -16.59
N GLU A 669 22.29 -40.73 -17.60
CA GLU A 669 22.68 -42.03 -18.23
C GLU A 669 23.42 -42.93 -17.22
N ASN A 670 24.31 -42.38 -16.40
CA ASN A 670 25.03 -43.10 -15.35
C ASN A 670 24.10 -43.55 -14.19
N ILE A 671 22.94 -42.92 -14.04
CA ILE A 671 21.91 -43.27 -13.06
C ILE A 671 21.05 -44.43 -13.57
N ILE A 672 20.63 -44.37 -14.85
CA ILE A 672 19.76 -45.37 -15.46
C ILE A 672 20.52 -46.64 -15.85
N ALA A 673 21.72 -46.55 -16.42
CA ALA A 673 22.53 -47.64 -16.84
C ALA A 673 23.97 -47.52 -16.28
N PRO A 674 24.23 -47.84 -15.03
CA PRO A 674 25.59 -47.77 -14.48
C PRO A 674 26.51 -48.69 -15.25
N LYS A 675 27.61 -48.14 -15.78
CA LYS A 675 28.65 -48.92 -16.49
C LYS A 675 29.19 -50.04 -15.58
N GLN A 676 28.86 -51.30 -15.92
CA GLN A 676 29.36 -52.47 -15.21
C GLN A 676 30.83 -52.67 -15.59
N LEU A 677 31.75 -52.31 -14.75
CA LEU A 677 33.17 -52.69 -14.82
C LEU A 677 33.44 -53.73 -13.71
N GLY A 678 33.46 -55.04 -14.11
CA GLY A 678 33.95 -56.13 -13.30
C GLY A 678 32.87 -56.97 -12.60
N PHE A 679 33.16 -58.26 -12.50
CA PHE A 679 32.39 -59.29 -11.78
C PHE A 679 32.38 -58.95 -10.27
N MET A 680 31.26 -58.44 -9.74
CA MET A 680 31.07 -58.41 -8.29
C MET A 680 29.62 -58.70 -7.91
N SER A 681 29.47 -59.42 -6.82
CA SER A 681 28.28 -59.91 -6.20
C SER A 681 27.20 -58.86 -5.94
N GLN A 682 25.94 -59.27 -6.02
CA GLN A 682 24.67 -58.53 -6.04
C GLN A 682 24.26 -57.81 -4.71
N ASP A 683 25.12 -57.69 -3.71
CA ASP A 683 24.62 -57.59 -2.33
C ASP A 683 24.80 -56.24 -1.61
N ASP A 684 25.11 -55.09 -2.24
CA ASP A 684 25.14 -53.84 -1.47
C ASP A 684 24.54 -52.65 -2.25
N GLU A 685 23.25 -52.40 -2.07
CA GLU A 685 22.50 -51.32 -2.64
C GLU A 685 23.14 -49.96 -2.28
N LYS A 686 23.71 -49.84 -1.08
CA LYS A 686 24.46 -48.64 -0.63
C LYS A 686 25.74 -48.39 -1.40
N VAL A 687 26.50 -49.46 -1.74
CA VAL A 687 27.74 -49.35 -2.52
C VAL A 687 27.42 -48.96 -3.96
N ARG A 688 26.36 -49.53 -4.52
CA ARG A 688 25.87 -49.20 -5.87
C ARG A 688 25.47 -47.72 -5.96
N TYR A 689 24.79 -47.23 -4.95
CA TYR A 689 24.40 -45.81 -4.86
C TYR A 689 25.62 -44.89 -4.75
N GLN A 690 26.58 -45.18 -3.88
CA GLN A 690 27.78 -44.33 -3.73
C GLN A 690 28.59 -44.25 -5.03
N ARG A 691 28.71 -45.36 -5.77
CA ARG A 691 29.38 -45.35 -7.09
C ARG A 691 28.62 -44.52 -8.12
N MET A 692 27.31 -44.66 -8.16
CA MET A 692 26.45 -43.83 -9.01
C MET A 692 26.63 -42.37 -8.69
N LYS A 693 26.53 -41.98 -7.40
CA LYS A 693 26.71 -40.62 -6.91
C LYS A 693 28.09 -40.06 -7.32
N THR A 694 29.16 -40.83 -7.19
CA THR A 694 30.51 -40.44 -7.61
C THR A 694 30.57 -40.18 -9.11
N GLY A 695 30.03 -41.08 -9.93
CA GLY A 695 30.01 -40.94 -11.39
C GLY A 695 29.24 -39.71 -11.87
N VAL A 696 28.08 -39.43 -11.23
CA VAL A 696 27.30 -38.22 -11.51
C VAL A 696 28.06 -36.95 -11.12
N MET A 697 28.69 -36.97 -9.93
CA MET A 697 29.48 -35.83 -9.44
C MET A 697 30.70 -35.52 -10.32
N ASP A 698 31.36 -36.56 -10.87
CA ASP A 698 32.49 -36.36 -11.79
C ASP A 698 32.04 -35.74 -13.12
N GLU A 699 30.84 -36.05 -13.59
CA GLU A 699 30.27 -35.45 -14.79
C GLU A 699 29.88 -33.98 -14.53
N VAL A 700 29.23 -33.71 -13.39
CA VAL A 700 28.89 -32.36 -12.94
C VAL A 700 30.14 -31.47 -12.81
N LYS A 701 31.22 -31.96 -12.24
CA LYS A 701 32.51 -31.26 -12.15
C LYS A 701 33.12 -30.93 -13.51
N ARG A 702 32.81 -31.70 -14.55
CA ARG A 702 33.26 -31.43 -15.93
C ARG A 702 32.41 -30.35 -16.61
N MET A 703 31.10 -30.30 -16.27
CA MET A 703 30.15 -29.38 -16.87
C MET A 703 30.20 -27.99 -16.24
N PHE A 704 30.30 -27.94 -14.92
CA PHE A 704 30.21 -26.70 -14.16
C PHE A 704 31.56 -26.31 -13.58
N LYS A 705 31.85 -24.99 -13.55
CA LYS A 705 33.08 -24.47 -12.97
C LYS A 705 33.13 -24.77 -11.48
N PRO A 706 34.31 -25.12 -10.91
CA PRO A 706 34.45 -25.39 -9.45
C PRO A 706 33.96 -24.23 -8.58
N GLU A 707 34.16 -22.98 -9.04
CA GLU A 707 33.71 -21.77 -8.35
C GLU A 707 32.20 -21.79 -8.15
N PHE A 708 31.43 -22.17 -9.16
CA PHE A 708 29.97 -22.25 -9.10
C PHE A 708 29.50 -23.35 -8.12
N LEU A 709 30.12 -24.53 -8.20
CA LEU A 709 29.77 -25.67 -7.33
C LEU A 709 30.06 -25.38 -5.84
N ASN A 710 31.12 -24.64 -5.56
CA ASN A 710 31.50 -24.29 -4.18
C ASN A 710 30.57 -23.24 -3.53
N ARG A 711 29.70 -22.56 -4.30
CA ARG A 711 28.73 -21.56 -3.80
C ARG A 711 27.36 -22.17 -3.50
N ILE A 712 27.14 -23.40 -3.96
CA ILE A 712 25.90 -24.14 -3.73
C ILE A 712 25.98 -24.82 -2.35
N ASP A 713 24.92 -24.69 -1.55
CA ASP A 713 24.86 -25.24 -0.19
C ASP A 713 24.90 -26.79 -0.20
N ASP A 714 24.19 -27.40 -1.15
CA ASP A 714 24.19 -28.86 -1.28
C ASP A 714 23.86 -29.33 -2.72
N THR A 715 24.49 -30.43 -3.12
CA THR A 715 24.24 -31.07 -4.41
C THR A 715 23.59 -32.44 -4.16
N ILE A 716 22.35 -32.57 -4.61
CA ILE A 716 21.50 -33.69 -4.26
C ILE A 716 21.23 -34.53 -5.50
N VAL A 717 21.52 -35.86 -5.40
CA VAL A 717 21.29 -36.82 -6.48
C VAL A 717 19.99 -37.58 -6.20
N PHE A 718 19.02 -37.46 -7.11
CA PHE A 718 17.74 -38.15 -7.04
C PHE A 718 17.83 -39.56 -7.54
N HIS A 719 17.23 -40.48 -6.78
CA HIS A 719 17.19 -41.91 -7.12
C HIS A 719 16.12 -42.23 -8.17
N PRO A 720 16.34 -43.27 -8.99
CA PRO A 720 15.28 -43.87 -9.78
C PRO A 720 14.14 -44.38 -8.88
N LEU A 721 12.92 -44.24 -9.34
CA LEU A 721 11.75 -44.67 -8.59
C LEU A 721 11.53 -46.18 -8.77
N THR A 722 11.32 -46.90 -7.64
CA THR A 722 10.97 -48.33 -7.63
C THR A 722 9.46 -48.51 -7.93
N LYS A 723 9.03 -49.75 -8.21
CA LYS A 723 7.62 -50.08 -8.43
C LYS A 723 6.76 -49.78 -7.18
N ASP A 724 7.31 -49.96 -5.99
CA ASP A 724 6.60 -49.65 -4.74
C ASP A 724 6.41 -48.15 -4.55
N HIS A 725 7.43 -47.34 -4.84
CA HIS A 725 7.29 -45.88 -4.88
C HIS A 725 6.25 -45.42 -5.90
N MET A 726 6.12 -46.10 -7.04
CA MET A 726 5.10 -45.80 -8.04
C MET A 726 3.68 -46.05 -7.53
N LYS A 727 3.46 -47.11 -6.74
CA LYS A 727 2.15 -47.39 -6.11
C LYS A 727 1.76 -46.28 -5.14
N GLU A 728 2.68 -45.79 -4.35
CA GLU A 728 2.44 -44.69 -3.44
C GLU A 728 2.12 -43.39 -4.21
N ILE A 729 2.87 -43.11 -5.28
CA ILE A 729 2.60 -41.92 -6.14
C ILE A 729 1.22 -42.02 -6.79
N VAL A 730 0.83 -43.18 -7.31
CA VAL A 730 -0.53 -43.40 -7.85
C VAL A 730 -1.57 -43.15 -6.77
N THR A 731 -1.35 -43.59 -5.53
CA THR A 731 -2.26 -43.36 -4.41
C THR A 731 -2.42 -41.86 -4.12
N ILE A 732 -1.32 -41.10 -4.11
CA ILE A 732 -1.35 -39.62 -3.92
C ILE A 732 -2.14 -38.96 -5.06
N LEU A 733 -1.86 -39.29 -6.32
CA LEU A 733 -2.54 -38.75 -7.50
C LEU A 733 -4.05 -39.05 -7.49
N LEU A 734 -4.44 -40.27 -7.14
CA LEU A 734 -5.86 -40.67 -7.01
C LEU A 734 -6.55 -39.93 -5.87
N ASN A 735 -5.88 -39.72 -4.74
CA ASN A 735 -6.42 -38.90 -3.63
C ASN A 735 -6.64 -37.45 -4.03
N VAL A 736 -5.73 -36.85 -4.79
CA VAL A 736 -5.88 -35.51 -5.34
C VAL A 736 -7.08 -35.42 -6.28
N LEU A 737 -7.22 -36.43 -7.17
CA LEU A 737 -8.37 -36.54 -8.07
C LEU A 737 -9.69 -36.70 -7.28
N ALA A 738 -9.70 -37.58 -6.27
CA ALA A 738 -10.88 -37.82 -5.43
C ALA A 738 -11.30 -36.53 -4.65
N LYS A 739 -10.34 -35.73 -4.14
CA LYS A 739 -10.63 -34.45 -3.52
C LYS A 739 -11.21 -33.45 -4.53
N ARG A 740 -10.64 -33.36 -5.75
CA ARG A 740 -11.12 -32.49 -6.82
C ARG A 740 -12.55 -32.83 -7.25
N THR A 741 -12.84 -34.09 -7.52
CA THR A 741 -14.19 -34.57 -7.91
C THR A 741 -15.22 -34.38 -6.80
N LYS A 742 -14.81 -34.57 -5.52
CA LYS A 742 -15.69 -34.33 -4.38
C LYS A 742 -16.04 -32.84 -4.25
N ASN A 743 -15.08 -31.94 -4.44
CA ASN A 743 -15.29 -30.50 -4.26
C ASN A 743 -16.02 -29.83 -5.42
N GLN A 744 -15.79 -30.29 -6.67
CA GLN A 744 -16.35 -29.68 -7.86
C GLN A 744 -17.68 -30.31 -8.29
N MET A 745 -17.83 -31.62 -8.09
CA MET A 745 -18.95 -32.41 -8.60
C MET A 745 -19.71 -33.17 -7.50
N SER A 746 -19.30 -33.04 -6.23
CA SER A 746 -19.82 -33.82 -5.09
C SER A 746 -19.71 -35.34 -5.27
N ILE A 747 -18.90 -35.83 -6.23
CA ILE A 747 -18.72 -37.26 -6.54
C ILE A 747 -17.61 -37.86 -5.65
N ARG A 748 -17.88 -38.93 -4.95
CA ARG A 748 -16.89 -39.66 -4.15
C ARG A 748 -16.28 -40.76 -5.00
N LEU A 749 -14.98 -40.65 -5.27
CA LEU A 749 -14.20 -41.64 -6.03
C LEU A 749 -13.49 -42.58 -5.05
N ASN A 750 -13.58 -43.89 -5.31
CA ASN A 750 -12.89 -44.93 -4.54
C ASN A 750 -12.25 -45.95 -5.50
N ALA A 751 -10.93 -46.07 -5.51
CA ALA A 751 -10.15 -46.96 -6.33
C ALA A 751 -9.52 -48.04 -5.46
N GLY A 752 -9.68 -49.31 -5.88
CA GLY A 752 -9.08 -50.46 -5.20
C GLY A 752 -7.57 -50.58 -5.45
N ASP A 753 -6.89 -51.49 -4.72
CA ASP A 753 -5.44 -51.70 -4.90
C ASP A 753 -5.12 -52.41 -6.23
N ASP A 754 -6.06 -53.20 -6.75
CA ASP A 754 -6.04 -53.76 -8.10
C ASP A 754 -5.92 -52.73 -9.19
N VAL A 755 -6.63 -51.60 -9.03
CA VAL A 755 -6.56 -50.43 -9.95
C VAL A 755 -5.18 -49.76 -9.88
N LYS A 756 -4.63 -49.62 -8.68
CA LYS A 756 -3.32 -49.00 -8.49
C LYS A 756 -2.22 -49.85 -9.15
N GLU A 757 -2.27 -51.12 -8.99
CA GLU A 757 -1.30 -52.03 -9.64
C GLU A 757 -1.38 -51.97 -11.16
N TYR A 758 -2.60 -52.00 -11.70
CA TYR A 758 -2.82 -51.84 -13.13
C TYR A 758 -2.31 -50.52 -13.70
N LEU A 759 -2.55 -49.41 -12.99
CA LEU A 759 -2.05 -48.09 -13.39
C LEU A 759 -0.52 -48.02 -13.37
N VAL A 760 0.12 -48.65 -12.38
CA VAL A 760 1.58 -48.74 -12.32
C VAL A 760 2.12 -49.55 -13.49
N GLU A 761 1.51 -50.72 -13.80
CA GLU A 761 1.94 -51.57 -14.90
C GLU A 761 1.86 -50.89 -16.26
N LYS A 762 0.78 -50.11 -16.50
CA LYS A 762 0.57 -49.38 -17.76
C LYS A 762 1.33 -48.06 -17.84
N GLY A 763 1.62 -47.44 -16.68
CA GLY A 763 2.27 -46.12 -16.62
C GLY A 763 3.73 -46.12 -16.21
N TYR A 764 4.33 -47.29 -15.93
CA TYR A 764 5.75 -47.37 -15.58
C TYR A 764 6.63 -47.32 -16.81
N ASP A 765 7.56 -46.39 -16.82
CA ASP A 765 8.65 -46.34 -17.80
C ASP A 765 9.96 -46.00 -17.07
N GLU A 766 10.96 -46.85 -17.21
CA GLU A 766 12.23 -46.72 -16.51
C GLU A 766 13.00 -45.42 -16.90
N LYS A 767 12.80 -44.95 -18.13
CA LYS A 767 13.44 -43.71 -18.64
C LYS A 767 12.75 -42.42 -18.24
N TYR A 768 11.40 -42.45 -18.13
CA TYR A 768 10.58 -41.29 -17.89
C TYR A 768 9.99 -41.21 -16.49
N GLY A 769 10.27 -42.20 -15.63
CA GLY A 769 9.84 -42.21 -14.22
C GLY A 769 8.34 -42.15 -14.03
N ALA A 770 7.89 -41.30 -13.11
CA ALA A 770 6.47 -41.12 -12.81
C ALA A 770 5.72 -40.20 -13.78
N ARG A 771 6.38 -39.55 -14.76
CA ARG A 771 5.75 -38.59 -15.68
C ARG A 771 4.61 -39.20 -16.52
N PRO A 772 4.72 -40.45 -17.05
CA PRO A 772 3.64 -41.12 -17.78
C PRO A 772 2.42 -41.45 -16.91
N LEU A 773 2.59 -41.71 -15.60
CA LEU A 773 1.49 -42.08 -14.69
C LEU A 773 0.35 -41.07 -14.68
N LYS A 774 0.66 -39.79 -14.65
CA LYS A 774 -0.36 -38.74 -14.67
C LYS A 774 -1.20 -38.80 -15.95
N ARG A 775 -0.55 -39.04 -17.09
CA ARG A 775 -1.22 -39.17 -18.39
C ARG A 775 -2.08 -40.48 -18.45
N THR A 776 -1.55 -41.56 -17.86
CA THR A 776 -2.28 -42.81 -17.77
C THR A 776 -3.53 -42.67 -16.90
N ILE A 777 -3.45 -42.00 -15.77
CA ILE A 777 -4.62 -41.70 -14.91
C ILE A 777 -5.64 -40.83 -15.66
N GLN A 778 -5.18 -39.83 -16.38
CA GLN A 778 -6.03 -38.97 -17.18
C GLN A 778 -6.80 -39.76 -18.23
N ASN A 779 -6.09 -40.51 -19.08
CA ASN A 779 -6.71 -41.23 -20.18
C ASN A 779 -7.60 -42.40 -19.69
N LEU A 780 -7.22 -43.11 -18.63
CA LEU A 780 -7.95 -44.30 -18.19
C LEU A 780 -9.03 -44.03 -17.14
N ILE A 781 -8.91 -42.95 -16.38
CA ILE A 781 -9.87 -42.63 -15.30
C ILE A 781 -10.60 -41.34 -15.57
N GLU A 782 -9.90 -40.19 -15.79
CA GLU A 782 -10.57 -38.88 -15.91
C GLU A 782 -11.45 -38.82 -17.16
N ASP A 783 -10.93 -39.26 -18.33
CA ASP A 783 -11.69 -39.26 -19.58
C ASP A 783 -12.92 -40.19 -19.49
N LYS A 784 -12.72 -41.39 -18.91
CA LYS A 784 -13.82 -42.35 -18.76
C LYS A 784 -14.88 -41.90 -17.75
N LEU A 785 -14.45 -41.26 -16.67
CA LEU A 785 -15.36 -40.65 -15.69
C LEU A 785 -16.18 -39.52 -16.32
N ALA A 786 -15.51 -38.70 -17.14
CA ALA A 786 -16.18 -37.59 -17.86
C ALA A 786 -17.25 -38.11 -18.83
N GLU A 787 -16.97 -39.17 -19.59
CA GLU A 787 -17.96 -39.87 -20.46
C GLU A 787 -19.14 -40.36 -19.64
N LEU A 788 -18.92 -41.02 -18.51
CA LEU A 788 -20.01 -41.55 -17.66
C LEU A 788 -20.88 -40.45 -17.04
N VAL A 789 -20.30 -39.33 -16.73
CA VAL A 789 -21.06 -38.15 -16.25
C VAL A 789 -21.90 -37.54 -17.37
N LEU A 790 -21.31 -37.40 -18.58
CA LEU A 790 -22.04 -36.88 -19.75
C LEU A 790 -23.17 -37.82 -20.21
N GLU A 791 -22.96 -39.14 -20.12
CA GLU A 791 -23.99 -40.12 -20.38
C GLU A 791 -25.09 -40.21 -19.30
N GLY A 792 -24.98 -39.47 -18.20
CA GLY A 792 -25.90 -39.48 -17.08
C GLY A 792 -25.87 -40.74 -16.20
N LYS A 793 -24.86 -41.62 -16.40
CA LYS A 793 -24.67 -42.82 -15.60
C LYS A 793 -24.10 -42.55 -14.23
N VAL A 794 -23.39 -41.42 -14.06
CA VAL A 794 -22.86 -40.90 -12.80
C VAL A 794 -23.45 -39.51 -12.61
N ARG A 795 -24.05 -39.23 -11.45
CA ARG A 795 -24.70 -37.98 -11.11
C ARG A 795 -24.02 -37.31 -9.92
N GLU A 796 -24.29 -36.06 -9.72
CA GLU A 796 -23.83 -35.27 -8.57
C GLU A 796 -24.28 -35.93 -7.25
N GLY A 797 -23.39 -36.15 -6.33
CA GLY A 797 -23.65 -36.84 -5.05
C GLY A 797 -23.35 -38.35 -5.05
N ASP A 798 -23.02 -38.97 -6.18
CA ASP A 798 -22.78 -40.39 -6.28
C ASP A 798 -21.43 -40.81 -5.71
N SER A 799 -21.38 -42.14 -5.34
CA SER A 799 -20.13 -42.81 -4.98
C SER A 799 -19.72 -43.76 -6.10
N VAL A 800 -18.59 -43.48 -6.75
CA VAL A 800 -18.07 -44.31 -7.86
C VAL A 800 -16.93 -45.15 -7.34
N LYS A 801 -17.10 -46.48 -7.43
CA LYS A 801 -16.06 -47.47 -7.14
C LYS A 801 -15.46 -47.97 -8.45
N ILE A 802 -14.10 -47.85 -8.54
CA ILE A 802 -13.31 -48.34 -9.66
C ILE A 802 -12.67 -49.67 -9.25
N THR A 803 -12.79 -50.68 -10.12
CA THR A 803 -12.18 -52.00 -9.95
C THR A 803 -11.52 -52.46 -11.25
N CYS A 804 -10.45 -53.23 -11.18
CA CYS A 804 -9.82 -53.83 -12.35
C CYS A 804 -10.27 -55.28 -12.46
N LYS A 805 -10.87 -55.70 -13.61
CA LYS A 805 -11.22 -57.08 -13.91
C LYS A 805 -10.85 -57.38 -15.35
N ASP A 806 -10.13 -58.50 -15.54
CA ASP A 806 -9.71 -59.00 -16.87
C ASP A 806 -8.87 -57.95 -17.67
N GLY A 807 -8.09 -57.11 -16.98
CA GLY A 807 -7.26 -56.07 -17.62
C GLY A 807 -8.03 -54.85 -18.09
N GLU A 808 -9.26 -54.66 -17.64
CA GLU A 808 -10.10 -53.48 -17.93
C GLU A 808 -10.61 -52.82 -16.65
N LEU A 809 -10.67 -51.48 -16.65
CA LEU A 809 -11.22 -50.70 -15.53
C LEU A 809 -12.76 -50.67 -15.62
N LYS A 810 -13.44 -51.12 -14.57
CA LYS A 810 -14.90 -51.12 -14.45
C LYS A 810 -15.31 -50.06 -13.39
N PHE A 811 -16.20 -49.20 -13.81
CA PHE A 811 -16.74 -48.14 -12.97
C PHE A 811 -18.15 -48.52 -12.49
N SER A 812 -18.38 -48.54 -11.19
CA SER A 812 -19.71 -48.82 -10.60
C SER A 812 -20.18 -47.62 -9.76
N ALA A 813 -21.24 -46.96 -10.19
CA ALA A 813 -21.85 -45.85 -9.46
C ALA A 813 -22.86 -46.40 -8.45
N ARG A 814 -22.86 -45.86 -7.22
CA ARG A 814 -23.89 -46.09 -6.21
C ARG A 814 -24.55 -44.73 -5.93
N HIS A 815 -25.85 -44.66 -6.19
CA HIS A 815 -26.66 -43.49 -5.84
C HIS A 815 -26.95 -43.50 -4.33
N PRO A 816 -26.81 -42.42 -3.58
CA PRO A 816 -27.28 -42.34 -2.20
C PRO A 816 -28.82 -42.54 -2.22
N GLN A 817 -29.30 -43.61 -1.56
CA GLN A 817 -30.74 -43.79 -1.34
C GLN A 817 -31.20 -42.58 -0.52
N THR A 818 -32.04 -41.72 -1.13
CA THR A 818 -32.89 -40.79 -0.39
C THR A 818 -33.71 -41.63 0.60
N ALA A 819 -33.49 -41.39 1.92
CA ALA A 819 -34.29 -42.00 2.95
C ALA A 819 -35.75 -41.67 2.67
N GLY A 820 -36.47 -42.68 2.10
CA GLY A 820 -37.85 -42.55 1.71
C GLY A 820 -38.70 -42.31 2.94
N LYS A 821 -39.54 -41.31 2.88
CA LYS A 821 -40.75 -41.19 3.70
C LYS A 821 -41.60 -42.41 3.43
N THR A 822 -41.65 -43.35 4.36
CA THR A 822 -42.65 -44.43 4.43
C THR A 822 -43.99 -43.77 4.72
N SER A 823 -44.76 -43.50 3.66
CA SER A 823 -46.19 -43.29 3.77
C SER A 823 -46.85 -44.69 3.95
N ALA A 824 -47.17 -45.01 5.19
CA ALA A 824 -48.06 -46.13 5.50
C ALA A 824 -49.47 -45.76 5.07
N SER A 825 -49.89 -46.16 3.89
CA SER A 825 -51.31 -46.25 3.52
C SER A 825 -51.87 -47.54 4.09
N VAL A 826 -52.61 -47.45 5.20
CA VAL A 826 -53.52 -48.50 5.68
C VAL A 826 -54.76 -48.40 4.85
N VAL A 827 -54.93 -49.39 3.89
CA VAL A 827 -56.22 -49.66 3.30
C VAL A 827 -56.88 -50.68 4.19
N LYS A 828 -57.98 -50.31 4.84
CA LYS A 828 -58.99 -51.25 5.33
C LYS A 828 -60.17 -51.31 4.34
N SER A 829 -60.40 -52.51 4.00
CA SER A 829 -61.55 -53.10 3.29
C SER A 829 -62.88 -52.36 3.33
#